data_ea5b45845c8dc0b05e114a4abc7b1209
#
_entry.id   ea5b45845c8dc0b05e114a4abc7b1209
#
_cell.length_a   1.000
_cell.length_b   1.000
_cell.length_c   1.000
_cell.angle_alpha   90.00
_cell.angle_beta   90.00
_cell.angle_gamma   90.00
#
_symmetry.space_group_name_H-M   'P 1'
#
loop_
_entity.id
_entity.type
_entity.pdbx_description
1 polymer ?
#
loop_
_entity_poly.entity_id
_entity_poly.type
_entity_poly.pdbx_seq_one_letter_code
_entity_poly.pdbx_strand_id
1 'polypeptide(L)'
;MNLNCLLYRFLAALKPQLLSFLGLTLVGFPALAQNNAASPLVHKLSASGVAIHTLAVGGRPVVDGLRDASVYASGIRVDINTEHQPGTNVLAPVQTVGWISRDADALYVYIRCQIPAEGLRANTTRRDEAFEDDFVGIALDPYADTRNMLFLGANAYGIQLDLRKNNPADLNNNFDVSYDLLYDAAAVRTDTAYSVELRIPFSSLPFPSGKTQVWKFALFRNLWVGAQNHSVTSYPIDRNNVCSDCQYDDALLMDGLKQPRKFQVLPYALGGLVDPPLATGAALGKVGGSFLAGFGSETVVEGAYNPDFSQVESDALQIGVNSSYALFYPERRPFFNEGADLLATRGNLIYSRTVADPLLVTKAVHQGRDIRAYALTGYDRSSPYLVPGEDNSYLGRATGNTFGIFRTTKPFEKAQFVGLMGTHRRYDAGGSGSLLGTDFNARLSPTVRLFGEGALSLTHEPNAPWISDQAGMFGNRTKALDGEQFMGYFGTLEVQKVTERWMLRAMTSHVGRDFRAEMGFRPSVDRRRAEVGGNIRAFPNGKWIKNYGVYYEVFGEQTMGGKTKQTGWMADSWMQLAGSINLSLGHYYRFMEEFKGSTFHWMPYTWGSVSYNPRQWLMLSYRTDFGQGLTRNADFVRAGDERNGGFSAQFQLAGKIRWTLGINHAQMRERDGSGSLIYRGYVARLVVHWGISKAWSSRVVVQYDDFGQGWTVQPLVQYQPSPFTLIYTGASLTPWDRSVFAKVQYQFEAFKSRKSQK
;
A
#
# COMPACT_ATOMS: atom_id res chain seq x y z
N MET A 1 -31.89 2.56 -31.87
CA MET A 1 -31.59 1.23 -31.25
C MET A 1 -30.86 1.52 -29.96
N ASN A 2 -31.50 1.31 -28.82
CA ASN A 2 -31.03 1.81 -27.52
C ASN A 2 -29.77 1.07 -27.05
N LEU A 3 -28.68 1.79 -26.83
CA LEU A 3 -27.37 1.27 -26.33
C LEU A 3 -27.55 0.50 -25.01
N ASN A 4 -28.51 0.89 -24.19
CA ASN A 4 -28.89 0.20 -22.95
C ASN A 4 -29.38 -1.25 -23.19
N CYS A 5 -30.02 -1.51 -24.32
CA CYS A 5 -30.48 -2.87 -24.64
C CYS A 5 -29.36 -3.80 -25.10
N LEU A 6 -28.30 -3.27 -25.71
CA LEU A 6 -27.12 -4.02 -26.14
C LEU A 6 -26.23 -4.37 -24.93
N LEU A 7 -25.99 -3.43 -24.01
CA LEU A 7 -25.20 -3.66 -22.81
C LEU A 7 -25.91 -4.61 -21.83
N TYR A 8 -27.24 -4.46 -21.68
CA TYR A 8 -28.02 -5.37 -20.85
C TYR A 8 -28.06 -6.80 -21.41
N ARG A 9 -28.11 -6.95 -22.73
CA ARG A 9 -28.00 -8.26 -23.40
C ARG A 9 -26.59 -8.85 -23.29
N PHE A 10 -25.55 -8.03 -23.33
CA PHE A 10 -24.17 -8.45 -23.14
C PHE A 10 -23.91 -8.92 -21.71
N LEU A 11 -24.39 -8.17 -20.69
CA LEU A 11 -24.26 -8.55 -19.29
C LEU A 11 -25.20 -9.68 -18.86
N ALA A 12 -26.39 -9.79 -19.48
CA ALA A 12 -27.30 -10.92 -19.26
C ALA A 12 -26.78 -12.23 -19.89
N ALA A 13 -26.03 -12.14 -20.98
CA ALA A 13 -25.32 -13.27 -21.59
C ALA A 13 -24.12 -13.75 -20.76
N LEU A 14 -23.59 -12.91 -19.86
CA LEU A 14 -22.52 -13.29 -18.93
C LEU A 14 -23.01 -14.15 -17.75
N LYS A 15 -24.31 -14.21 -17.46
CA LYS A 15 -24.87 -14.97 -16.34
C LYS A 15 -24.56 -16.49 -16.33
N PRO A 16 -24.60 -17.22 -17.47
CA PRO A 16 -24.15 -18.61 -17.50
C PRO A 16 -22.63 -18.74 -17.67
N GLN A 17 -21.96 -17.75 -18.20
CA GLN A 17 -20.52 -17.82 -18.48
C GLN A 17 -19.64 -17.49 -17.27
N LEU A 18 -20.11 -16.78 -16.25
CA LEU A 18 -19.36 -16.58 -15.00
C LEU A 18 -19.26 -17.86 -14.17
N LEU A 19 -20.30 -18.71 -14.18
CA LEU A 19 -20.25 -20.04 -13.60
C LEU A 19 -19.40 -21.01 -14.44
N SER A 20 -19.41 -20.88 -15.77
CA SER A 20 -18.54 -21.63 -16.66
C SER A 20 -17.11 -21.11 -16.68
N PHE A 21 -16.85 -19.83 -16.35
CA PHE A 21 -15.50 -19.28 -16.22
C PHE A 21 -14.79 -19.83 -14.97
N LEU A 22 -15.49 -20.04 -13.86
CA LEU A 22 -14.96 -20.80 -12.72
C LEU A 22 -14.75 -22.29 -13.06
N GLY A 23 -15.57 -22.85 -13.94
CA GLY A 23 -15.41 -24.20 -14.48
C GLY A 23 -14.37 -24.30 -15.60
N LEU A 24 -14.18 -23.25 -16.40
CA LEU A 24 -13.20 -23.18 -17.49
C LEU A 24 -11.78 -22.77 -17.02
N THR A 25 -11.64 -22.12 -15.87
CA THR A 25 -10.31 -21.89 -15.26
C THR A 25 -9.74 -23.15 -14.63
N LEU A 26 -10.55 -24.18 -14.40
CA LEU A 26 -10.10 -25.51 -13.94
C LEU A 26 -9.83 -26.49 -15.10
N VAL A 27 -10.30 -26.20 -16.33
CA VAL A 27 -10.12 -27.10 -17.48
C VAL A 27 -9.59 -26.30 -18.66
N GLY A 28 -8.26 -26.28 -18.82
CA GLY A 28 -7.62 -25.96 -20.06
C GLY A 28 -7.06 -24.55 -20.23
N PHE A 29 -6.06 -24.17 -19.43
CA PHE A 29 -4.97 -23.41 -20.01
C PHE A 29 -4.18 -24.40 -20.90
N PRO A 30 -4.16 -24.23 -22.24
CA PRO A 30 -3.25 -25.02 -23.05
C PRO A 30 -1.85 -24.75 -22.51
N ALA A 31 -1.08 -25.80 -22.29
CA ALA A 31 0.35 -25.69 -22.10
C ALA A 31 0.89 -24.98 -23.36
N LEU A 32 0.95 -23.64 -23.28
CA LEU A 32 1.58 -22.81 -24.30
C LEU A 32 3.00 -23.30 -24.39
N ALA A 33 3.37 -23.71 -25.57
CA ALA A 33 4.63 -24.30 -25.90
C ALA A 33 5.79 -23.58 -25.18
N GLN A 34 6.62 -24.36 -24.51
CA GLN A 34 7.86 -23.93 -23.86
C GLN A 34 8.83 -23.39 -24.94
N ASN A 35 8.60 -22.19 -25.41
CA ASN A 35 9.61 -21.48 -26.17
C ASN A 35 10.70 -21.06 -25.18
N ASN A 36 11.95 -21.32 -25.53
CA ASN A 36 13.13 -20.82 -24.81
C ASN A 36 13.19 -19.27 -24.90
N ALA A 37 12.27 -18.58 -24.23
CA ALA A 37 12.15 -17.11 -24.27
C ALA A 37 13.28 -16.37 -23.55
N ALA A 38 14.19 -17.10 -22.89
CA ALA A 38 15.30 -16.49 -22.16
C ALA A 38 16.39 -15.94 -23.09
N SER A 39 16.70 -16.61 -24.21
CA SER A 39 17.75 -16.15 -25.13
C SER A 39 17.46 -14.77 -25.74
N PRO A 40 16.27 -14.48 -26.26
CA PRO A 40 15.93 -13.14 -26.72
C PRO A 40 15.98 -12.08 -25.59
N LEU A 41 15.55 -12.43 -24.38
CA LEU A 41 15.58 -11.51 -23.24
C LEU A 41 17.01 -11.18 -22.80
N VAL A 42 17.90 -12.19 -22.69
CA VAL A 42 19.31 -12.01 -22.40
C VAL A 42 19.97 -11.08 -23.40
N HIS A 43 19.80 -11.35 -24.69
CA HIS A 43 20.37 -10.52 -25.76
C HIS A 43 19.88 -9.07 -25.66
N LYS A 44 18.61 -8.88 -25.41
CA LYS A 44 18.00 -7.55 -25.27
C LYS A 44 18.49 -6.78 -24.05
N LEU A 45 18.59 -7.42 -22.87
CA LEU A 45 19.11 -6.79 -21.66
C LEU A 45 20.58 -6.41 -21.84
N SER A 46 21.39 -7.30 -22.40
CA SER A 46 22.80 -7.00 -22.72
C SER A 46 22.92 -5.82 -23.70
N ALA A 47 22.10 -5.77 -24.73
CA ALA A 47 22.05 -4.65 -25.65
C ALA A 47 21.62 -3.33 -25.03
N SER A 48 20.88 -3.37 -23.91
CA SER A 48 20.49 -2.19 -23.12
C SER A 48 21.50 -1.82 -22.02
N GLY A 49 22.65 -2.48 -21.96
CA GLY A 49 23.72 -2.20 -21.00
C GLY A 49 23.58 -2.92 -19.65
N VAL A 50 22.64 -3.87 -19.52
CA VAL A 50 22.50 -4.69 -18.30
C VAL A 50 23.59 -5.74 -18.25
N ALA A 51 24.33 -5.82 -17.15
CA ALA A 51 25.33 -6.86 -16.90
C ALA A 51 24.63 -8.19 -16.54
N ILE A 52 24.90 -9.24 -17.32
CA ILE A 52 24.30 -10.56 -17.11
C ILE A 52 25.30 -11.45 -16.37
N HIS A 53 24.94 -11.88 -15.18
CA HIS A 53 25.75 -12.74 -14.33
C HIS A 53 25.18 -14.16 -14.32
N THR A 54 25.91 -15.12 -14.86
CA THR A 54 25.51 -16.53 -14.78
C THR A 54 25.75 -17.03 -13.35
N LEU A 55 24.67 -17.47 -12.69
CA LEU A 55 24.74 -18.00 -11.34
C LEU A 55 24.60 -19.53 -11.37
N ALA A 56 25.72 -20.22 -11.27
CA ALA A 56 25.76 -21.68 -11.25
C ALA A 56 25.20 -22.23 -9.92
N VAL A 57 24.80 -23.50 -9.93
CA VAL A 57 24.41 -24.21 -8.69
C VAL A 57 25.66 -24.44 -7.86
N GLY A 58 25.70 -23.88 -6.67
CA GLY A 58 26.80 -24.03 -5.69
C GLY A 58 26.42 -24.89 -4.49
N GLY A 59 27.22 -24.80 -3.44
CA GLY A 59 26.95 -25.41 -2.14
C GLY A 59 25.84 -24.69 -1.37
N ARG A 60 25.37 -25.34 -0.31
CA ARG A 60 24.38 -24.78 0.61
C ARG A 60 25.07 -24.25 1.86
N PRO A 61 25.08 -22.94 2.12
CA PRO A 61 25.63 -22.40 3.36
C PRO A 61 24.71 -22.66 4.54
N VAL A 62 25.26 -22.60 5.74
CA VAL A 62 24.49 -22.49 6.97
C VAL A 62 24.11 -21.02 7.13
N VAL A 63 22.83 -20.73 7.30
CA VAL A 63 22.33 -19.35 7.48
C VAL A 63 22.56 -18.92 8.94
N ASP A 64 23.76 -18.47 9.22
CA ASP A 64 24.19 -18.05 10.57
C ASP A 64 24.67 -16.58 10.63
N GLY A 65 24.69 -15.91 9.48
CA GLY A 65 25.17 -14.54 9.31
C GLY A 65 26.68 -14.43 9.10
N LEU A 66 27.41 -15.55 8.96
CA LEU A 66 28.79 -15.61 8.63
C LEU A 66 29.02 -16.03 7.19
N ARG A 67 30.04 -15.47 6.55
CA ARG A 67 30.33 -15.81 5.15
C ARG A 67 31.02 -17.18 5.06
N ASP A 68 30.34 -18.16 4.51
CA ASP A 68 30.96 -19.38 4.05
C ASP A 68 31.80 -19.09 2.78
N ALA A 69 33.11 -19.00 2.95
CA ALA A 69 34.01 -18.65 1.85
C ALA A 69 33.96 -19.68 0.72
N SER A 70 33.72 -20.95 1.00
CA SER A 70 33.68 -22.03 0.01
C SER A 70 32.45 -21.90 -0.90
N VAL A 71 31.30 -21.50 -0.35
CA VAL A 71 30.05 -21.33 -1.08
C VAL A 71 30.03 -20.02 -1.86
N TYR A 72 30.43 -18.92 -1.21
CA TYR A 72 30.41 -17.59 -1.83
C TYR A 72 31.61 -17.30 -2.74
N ALA A 73 32.62 -18.17 -2.80
CA ALA A 73 33.75 -18.01 -3.73
C ALA A 73 33.35 -18.11 -5.21
N SER A 74 32.36 -18.95 -5.51
CA SER A 74 31.78 -19.09 -6.84
C SER A 74 30.59 -18.13 -7.11
N GLY A 75 30.24 -17.31 -6.12
CA GLY A 75 29.14 -16.36 -6.20
C GLY A 75 29.54 -15.04 -6.87
N ILE A 76 28.55 -14.19 -7.04
CA ILE A 76 28.70 -12.85 -7.61
C ILE A 76 28.98 -11.88 -6.47
N ARG A 77 30.09 -11.11 -6.56
CA ARG A 77 30.38 -10.02 -5.63
C ARG A 77 29.82 -8.71 -6.19
N VAL A 78 29.14 -7.95 -5.33
CA VAL A 78 28.48 -6.67 -5.69
C VAL A 78 28.81 -5.61 -4.65
N ASP A 79 29.29 -4.46 -5.07
CA ASP A 79 29.55 -3.31 -4.19
C ASP A 79 28.30 -2.45 -4.07
N ILE A 80 27.92 -2.08 -2.86
CA ILE A 80 26.77 -1.21 -2.56
C ILE A 80 27.35 0.15 -2.17
N ASN A 81 27.65 0.98 -3.17
CA ASN A 81 28.48 2.17 -2.99
C ASN A 81 27.89 3.46 -3.55
N THR A 82 26.68 3.42 -4.14
CA THR A 82 26.05 4.59 -4.75
C THR A 82 24.97 5.14 -3.86
N GLU A 83 25.19 6.32 -3.30
CA GLU A 83 24.21 7.03 -2.48
C GLU A 83 23.25 7.84 -3.37
N HIS A 84 21.94 7.63 -3.18
CA HIS A 84 20.87 8.36 -3.87
C HIS A 84 20.28 9.49 -3.05
N GLN A 85 20.31 9.35 -1.72
CA GLN A 85 19.80 10.32 -0.76
C GLN A 85 20.71 10.33 0.48
N PRO A 86 21.01 11.54 0.99
CA PRO A 86 20.59 12.87 0.54
C PRO A 86 21.32 13.34 -0.73
N GLY A 87 22.40 12.66 -1.13
CA GLY A 87 23.13 12.95 -2.36
C GLY A 87 22.42 12.51 -3.64
N THR A 88 23.13 12.65 -4.77
CA THR A 88 22.66 12.16 -6.06
C THR A 88 23.81 11.45 -6.77
N ASN A 89 23.80 10.11 -6.73
CA ASN A 89 24.85 9.23 -7.28
C ASN A 89 26.26 9.58 -6.77
N VAL A 90 26.39 9.89 -5.48
CA VAL A 90 27.68 10.11 -4.84
C VAL A 90 28.16 8.83 -4.16
N LEU A 91 29.45 8.79 -3.79
CA LEU A 91 29.99 7.64 -3.08
C LEU A 91 29.38 7.52 -1.67
N ALA A 92 29.02 6.30 -1.28
CA ALA A 92 28.50 6.01 0.03
C ALA A 92 29.52 6.34 1.15
N PRO A 93 29.06 6.83 2.32
CA PRO A 93 29.97 7.22 3.42
C PRO A 93 30.81 6.07 4.00
N VAL A 94 30.31 4.85 3.95
CA VAL A 94 30.98 3.64 4.48
C VAL A 94 30.82 2.47 3.53
N GLN A 95 31.77 1.55 3.56
CA GLN A 95 31.78 0.39 2.68
C GLN A 95 30.67 -0.60 3.01
N THR A 96 30.02 -1.10 1.96
CA THR A 96 29.07 -2.21 2.02
C THR A 96 29.29 -3.11 0.81
N VAL A 97 29.42 -4.42 1.04
CA VAL A 97 29.69 -5.40 -0.02
C VAL A 97 28.78 -6.59 0.14
N GLY A 98 28.17 -7.05 -0.95
CA GLY A 98 27.33 -8.23 -1.01
C GLY A 98 27.93 -9.35 -1.85
N TRP A 99 27.48 -10.57 -1.57
CA TRP A 99 27.74 -11.78 -2.36
C TRP A 99 26.44 -12.52 -2.57
N ILE A 100 26.23 -13.00 -3.79
CA ILE A 100 25.04 -13.74 -4.19
C ILE A 100 25.47 -15.12 -4.66
N SER A 101 24.88 -16.18 -4.14
CA SER A 101 25.06 -17.56 -4.56
C SER A 101 23.71 -18.29 -4.59
N ARG A 102 23.66 -19.50 -5.10
CA ARG A 102 22.47 -20.35 -5.06
C ARG A 102 22.80 -21.82 -4.91
N ASP A 103 21.87 -22.58 -4.35
CA ASP A 103 21.78 -24.02 -4.52
C ASP A 103 20.63 -24.37 -5.53
N ALA A 104 20.16 -25.60 -5.51
CA ALA A 104 19.04 -26.04 -6.37
C ALA A 104 17.68 -25.51 -5.89
N ASP A 105 17.56 -25.09 -4.63
CA ASP A 105 16.29 -24.80 -3.97
C ASP A 105 16.14 -23.36 -3.50
N ALA A 106 17.25 -22.60 -3.38
CA ALA A 106 17.24 -21.25 -2.81
C ALA A 106 18.35 -20.34 -3.39
N LEU A 107 18.07 -19.04 -3.36
CA LEU A 107 19.03 -17.96 -3.52
C LEU A 107 19.60 -17.59 -2.14
N TYR A 108 20.92 -17.36 -2.05
CA TYR A 108 21.60 -16.92 -0.85
C TYR A 108 22.23 -15.56 -1.09
N VAL A 109 22.05 -14.65 -0.14
CA VAL A 109 22.60 -13.30 -0.20
C VAL A 109 23.32 -13.01 1.12
N TYR A 110 24.62 -12.81 1.06
CA TYR A 110 25.40 -12.39 2.21
C TYR A 110 25.86 -10.95 2.00
N ILE A 111 25.62 -10.07 2.96
CA ILE A 111 26.00 -8.65 2.89
C ILE A 111 26.79 -8.29 4.15
N ARG A 112 27.99 -7.72 3.95
CA ARG A 112 28.83 -7.18 5.02
C ARG A 112 28.81 -5.66 4.98
N CYS A 113 28.48 -5.04 6.11
CA CYS A 113 28.29 -3.62 6.30
C CYS A 113 29.29 -3.07 7.29
N GLN A 114 30.07 -2.10 6.90
CA GLN A 114 30.85 -1.33 7.86
C GLN A 114 29.93 -0.45 8.72
N ILE A 115 30.17 -0.41 10.03
CA ILE A 115 29.45 0.46 10.95
C ILE A 115 30.12 1.84 10.92
N PRO A 116 29.35 2.94 10.79
CA PRO A 116 29.88 4.29 10.91
C PRO A 116 30.48 4.54 12.30
N ALA A 117 31.43 5.50 12.40
CA ALA A 117 32.05 5.87 13.68
C ALA A 117 31.01 6.39 14.71
N GLU A 118 29.91 6.94 14.25
CA GLU A 118 28.79 7.44 15.07
C GLU A 118 27.94 6.30 15.68
N GLY A 119 28.21 5.05 15.30
CA GLY A 119 27.56 3.86 15.79
C GLY A 119 26.47 3.30 14.86
N LEU A 120 25.80 2.26 15.31
CA LEU A 120 24.79 1.49 14.58
C LEU A 120 23.39 1.79 15.13
N ARG A 121 22.47 2.17 14.27
CA ARG A 121 21.04 2.25 14.57
C ARG A 121 20.36 0.93 14.21
N ALA A 122 20.02 0.11 15.19
CA ALA A 122 19.30 -1.14 14.98
C ALA A 122 18.50 -1.54 16.23
N ASN A 123 17.36 -2.20 16.05
CA ASN A 123 16.45 -2.58 17.11
C ASN A 123 15.90 -4.00 16.90
N THR A 124 15.58 -4.67 18.01
CA THR A 124 14.75 -5.86 17.99
C THR A 124 13.29 -5.43 17.97
N THR A 125 12.64 -5.61 16.84
CA THR A 125 11.22 -5.26 16.63
C THR A 125 10.50 -6.46 16.04
N ARG A 126 9.21 -6.30 15.73
CA ARG A 126 8.50 -7.27 14.89
C ARG A 126 9.02 -7.21 13.46
N ARG A 127 8.78 -8.28 12.69
CA ARG A 127 8.92 -8.28 11.24
C ARG A 127 8.24 -7.05 10.64
N ASP A 128 8.85 -6.46 9.62
CA ASP A 128 8.37 -5.29 8.87
C ASP A 128 8.16 -4.00 9.70
N GLU A 129 8.79 -3.92 10.87
CA GLU A 129 8.81 -2.70 11.69
C GLU A 129 10.20 -2.07 11.85
N ALA A 130 11.23 -2.63 11.20
CA ALA A 130 12.61 -2.14 11.30
C ALA A 130 13.02 -1.21 10.14
N PHE A 131 12.08 -0.58 9.41
CA PHE A 131 12.38 0.36 8.32
C PHE A 131 13.09 1.64 8.78
N GLU A 132 13.02 1.95 10.07
CA GLU A 132 13.73 3.08 10.69
C GLU A 132 15.16 2.74 11.11
N ASP A 133 15.59 1.48 10.96
CA ASP A 133 16.91 0.99 11.32
C ASP A 133 17.91 1.07 10.16
N ASP A 134 19.20 0.81 10.44
CA ASP A 134 20.16 0.40 9.43
C ASP A 134 19.83 -1.04 9.01
N PHE A 135 19.48 -1.23 7.76
CA PHE A 135 19.13 -2.52 7.19
C PHE A 135 19.66 -2.68 5.77
N VAL A 136 19.84 -3.90 5.35
CA VAL A 136 20.36 -4.28 4.02
C VAL A 136 19.52 -5.36 3.39
N GLY A 137 19.57 -5.46 2.08
CA GLY A 137 18.86 -6.50 1.38
C GLY A 137 19.07 -6.50 -0.12
N ILE A 138 18.23 -7.29 -0.78
CA ILE A 138 18.16 -7.44 -2.23
C ILE A 138 16.80 -7.03 -2.74
N ALA A 139 16.79 -6.27 -3.82
CA ALA A 139 15.64 -6.03 -4.64
C ALA A 139 15.69 -6.97 -5.84
N LEU A 140 14.63 -7.73 -6.09
CA LEU A 140 14.50 -8.70 -7.14
C LEU A 140 13.37 -8.33 -8.09
N ASP A 141 13.60 -8.42 -9.38
CA ASP A 141 12.59 -8.38 -10.43
C ASP A 141 12.63 -9.69 -11.24
N PRO A 142 11.91 -10.74 -10.79
CA PRO A 142 11.95 -12.05 -11.42
C PRO A 142 11.39 -12.09 -12.85
N TYR A 143 10.57 -11.10 -13.21
CA TYR A 143 9.99 -10.99 -14.56
C TYR A 143 10.81 -10.11 -15.50
N ALA A 144 11.78 -9.36 -14.97
CA ALA A 144 12.57 -8.34 -15.66
C ALA A 144 11.69 -7.30 -16.39
N ASP A 145 10.51 -7.01 -15.84
CA ASP A 145 9.50 -6.10 -16.38
C ASP A 145 9.23 -4.88 -15.50
N THR A 146 9.87 -4.83 -14.31
CA THR A 146 9.87 -3.72 -13.35
C THR A 146 8.51 -3.42 -12.68
N ARG A 147 7.57 -4.35 -12.69
CA ARG A 147 6.21 -4.14 -12.16
C ARG A 147 5.91 -4.90 -10.89
N ASN A 148 6.67 -5.91 -10.58
CA ASN A 148 6.49 -6.72 -9.40
C ASN A 148 7.85 -6.93 -8.73
N MET A 149 8.34 -5.86 -8.13
CA MET A 149 9.66 -5.86 -7.51
C MET A 149 9.53 -6.24 -6.05
N LEU A 150 10.30 -7.23 -5.65
CA LEU A 150 10.35 -7.77 -4.30
C LEU A 150 11.60 -7.23 -3.60
N PHE A 151 11.42 -6.68 -2.42
CA PHE A 151 12.49 -6.21 -1.56
C PHE A 151 12.54 -7.12 -0.34
N LEU A 152 13.68 -7.73 -0.11
CA LEU A 152 13.92 -8.68 0.98
C LEU A 152 15.18 -8.26 1.71
N GLY A 153 15.10 -8.12 3.02
CA GLY A 153 16.24 -7.66 3.80
C GLY A 153 16.16 -8.02 5.26
N ALA A 154 17.14 -7.59 6.00
CA ALA A 154 17.11 -7.64 7.45
C ALA A 154 17.99 -6.54 8.05
N ASN A 155 17.66 -6.14 9.30
CA ASN A 155 18.49 -5.27 10.08
C ASN A 155 19.66 -6.05 10.76
N ALA A 156 20.51 -5.36 11.48
CA ALA A 156 21.66 -5.95 12.16
C ALA A 156 21.31 -6.92 13.32
N TYR A 157 20.05 -7.07 13.69
CA TYR A 157 19.54 -8.11 14.58
C TYR A 157 18.92 -9.30 13.84
N GLY A 158 18.92 -9.27 12.49
CA GLY A 158 18.27 -10.26 11.65
C GLY A 158 16.75 -10.21 11.71
N ILE A 159 16.19 -9.04 12.05
CA ILE A 159 14.75 -8.78 11.91
C ILE A 159 14.46 -8.60 10.43
N GLN A 160 13.59 -9.44 9.92
CA GLN A 160 13.21 -9.47 8.51
C GLN A 160 12.36 -8.26 8.13
N LEU A 161 12.57 -7.80 6.89
CA LEU A 161 11.87 -6.70 6.25
C LEU A 161 11.59 -7.13 4.82
N ASP A 162 10.34 -7.26 4.47
CA ASP A 162 9.96 -7.48 3.09
C ASP A 162 8.83 -6.55 2.67
N LEU A 163 8.87 -6.20 1.42
CA LEU A 163 7.84 -5.41 0.80
C LEU A 163 7.81 -5.70 -0.70
N ARG A 164 6.69 -5.42 -1.29
CA ARG A 164 6.53 -5.40 -2.73
C ARG A 164 6.37 -3.96 -3.20
N LYS A 165 7.13 -3.59 -4.22
CA LYS A 165 6.93 -2.33 -4.91
C LYS A 165 6.04 -2.56 -6.11
N ASN A 166 4.87 -1.97 -6.07
CA ASN A 166 3.92 -2.00 -7.16
C ASN A 166 4.21 -0.84 -8.10
N ASN A 167 4.36 -1.10 -9.39
CA ASN A 167 4.51 -0.02 -10.34
C ASN A 167 3.13 0.56 -10.68
N PRO A 168 3.00 1.86 -10.76
CA PRO A 168 1.98 2.61 -10.10
C PRO A 168 0.81 2.99 -10.98
N ALA A 169 -0.35 2.64 -10.58
CA ALA A 169 -1.50 3.51 -10.72
C ALA A 169 -1.48 4.64 -9.66
N ASP A 170 -0.90 4.38 -8.48
CA ASP A 170 -0.78 5.37 -7.40
C ASP A 170 0.67 5.86 -7.25
N LEU A 171 0.87 7.17 -7.43
CA LEU A 171 2.18 7.82 -7.28
C LEU A 171 2.60 7.97 -5.81
N ASN A 172 1.67 7.90 -4.88
CA ASN A 172 1.91 8.23 -3.47
C ASN A 172 2.14 7.01 -2.59
N ASN A 173 1.78 5.80 -3.03
CA ASN A 173 1.90 4.59 -2.22
C ASN A 173 2.37 3.39 -3.06
N ASN A 174 3.63 3.43 -3.46
CA ASN A 174 4.22 2.39 -4.32
C ASN A 174 4.68 1.16 -3.56
N PHE A 175 4.76 1.20 -2.23
CA PHE A 175 5.26 0.12 -1.40
C PHE A 175 4.16 -0.55 -0.62
N ASP A 176 4.01 -1.85 -0.84
CA ASP A 176 3.13 -2.72 -0.07
C ASP A 176 3.95 -3.46 1.00
N VAL A 177 3.95 -2.94 2.21
CA VAL A 177 4.66 -3.50 3.38
C VAL A 177 3.87 -4.63 4.05
N SER A 178 2.68 -4.94 3.55
CA SER A 178 1.87 -6.05 4.05
C SER A 178 2.11 -7.37 3.30
N TYR A 179 2.98 -7.32 2.28
CA TYR A 179 3.35 -8.48 1.48
C TYR A 179 4.43 -9.29 2.18
N ASP A 180 4.06 -10.47 2.67
CA ASP A 180 4.94 -11.37 3.42
C ASP A 180 5.48 -12.51 2.56
N LEU A 181 6.79 -12.73 2.60
CA LEU A 181 7.48 -13.87 2.00
C LEU A 181 8.14 -14.76 3.06
N LEU A 182 8.14 -16.07 2.79
CA LEU A 182 8.91 -17.01 3.61
C LEU A 182 10.36 -17.03 3.17
N TYR A 183 11.26 -16.51 3.97
CA TYR A 183 12.71 -16.62 3.81
C TYR A 183 13.39 -16.64 5.18
N ASP A 184 14.63 -17.10 5.23
CA ASP A 184 15.42 -17.14 6.46
C ASP A 184 16.40 -15.97 6.48
N ALA A 185 16.66 -15.40 7.65
CA ALA A 185 17.62 -14.32 7.86
C ALA A 185 18.40 -14.51 9.14
N ALA A 186 19.72 -14.37 9.05
CA ALA A 186 20.63 -14.32 10.19
C ALA A 186 21.52 -13.07 10.11
N ALA A 187 21.95 -12.56 11.27
CA ALA A 187 22.86 -11.44 11.33
C ALA A 187 23.87 -11.63 12.47
N VAL A 188 25.10 -11.18 12.22
CA VAL A 188 26.18 -11.14 13.18
C VAL A 188 26.72 -9.72 13.27
N ARG A 189 27.05 -9.27 14.48
CA ARG A 189 27.61 -7.94 14.76
C ARG A 189 28.95 -8.04 15.45
N THR A 190 29.83 -7.14 15.06
CA THR A 190 31.08 -6.80 15.72
C THR A 190 31.11 -5.31 16.05
N ASP A 191 32.14 -4.80 16.66
CA ASP A 191 32.26 -3.37 16.98
C ASP A 191 32.39 -2.49 15.74
N THR A 192 32.87 -3.03 14.61
CA THR A 192 33.21 -2.25 13.41
C THR A 192 32.37 -2.62 12.20
N ALA A 193 31.66 -3.75 12.25
CA ALA A 193 30.86 -4.24 11.14
C ALA A 193 29.68 -5.09 11.63
N TYR A 194 28.65 -5.17 10.79
CA TYR A 194 27.66 -6.24 10.88
C TYR A 194 27.52 -6.96 9.54
N SER A 195 27.00 -8.16 9.57
CA SER A 195 26.68 -8.92 8.38
C SER A 195 25.26 -9.48 8.47
N VAL A 196 24.63 -9.58 7.32
CA VAL A 196 23.31 -10.20 7.14
C VAL A 196 23.44 -11.30 6.11
N GLU A 197 22.85 -12.43 6.40
CA GLU A 197 22.73 -13.55 5.47
C GLU A 197 21.27 -13.91 5.30
N LEU A 198 20.84 -13.97 4.02
CA LEU A 198 19.46 -14.29 3.63
C LEU A 198 19.47 -15.60 2.85
N ARG A 199 18.52 -16.50 3.16
CA ARG A 199 18.18 -17.65 2.31
C ARG A 199 16.76 -17.46 1.80
N ILE A 200 16.61 -17.34 0.49
CA ILE A 200 15.36 -17.04 -0.20
C ILE A 200 14.98 -18.28 -1.02
N PRO A 201 14.04 -19.12 -0.53
CA PRO A 201 13.61 -20.31 -1.24
C PRO A 201 12.92 -19.93 -2.57
N PHE A 202 13.27 -20.59 -3.66
CA PHE A 202 12.60 -20.37 -4.95
C PHE A 202 11.10 -20.68 -4.87
N SER A 203 10.69 -21.58 -3.98
CA SER A 203 9.27 -21.87 -3.71
C SER A 203 8.48 -20.70 -3.13
N SER A 204 9.15 -19.71 -2.54
CA SER A 204 8.52 -18.52 -1.98
C SER A 204 8.30 -17.42 -3.01
N LEU A 205 9.06 -17.44 -4.11
CA LEU A 205 9.08 -16.38 -5.11
C LEU A 205 8.13 -16.67 -6.28
N PRO A 206 7.39 -15.67 -6.78
CA PRO A 206 6.75 -15.74 -8.09
C PRO A 206 7.80 -15.49 -9.19
N PHE A 207 7.83 -16.31 -10.23
CA PHE A 207 8.69 -16.11 -11.40
C PHE A 207 8.11 -16.78 -12.64
N PRO A 208 8.49 -16.35 -13.87
CA PRO A 208 7.94 -16.90 -15.10
C PRO A 208 8.27 -18.39 -15.25
N SER A 209 7.39 -19.12 -15.94
CA SER A 209 7.68 -20.48 -16.37
C SER A 209 8.84 -20.51 -17.37
N GLY A 210 9.66 -21.57 -17.33
CA GLY A 210 10.78 -21.76 -18.27
C GLY A 210 12.01 -22.37 -17.59
N LYS A 211 12.86 -23.03 -18.42
CA LYS A 211 14.09 -23.68 -17.93
C LYS A 211 15.17 -22.67 -17.52
N THR A 212 15.29 -21.60 -18.27
CA THR A 212 16.23 -20.51 -18.04
C THR A 212 15.51 -19.29 -17.50
N GLN A 213 15.98 -18.75 -16.40
CA GLN A 213 15.46 -17.57 -15.72
C GLN A 213 16.44 -16.42 -15.85
N VAL A 214 15.90 -15.21 -16.09
CA VAL A 214 16.67 -13.96 -16.06
C VAL A 214 15.96 -12.99 -15.13
N TRP A 215 16.58 -12.70 -13.99
CA TRP A 215 16.02 -11.84 -12.95
C TRP A 215 16.88 -10.59 -12.80
N LYS A 216 16.29 -9.41 -12.95
CA LYS A 216 17.01 -8.17 -12.61
C LYS A 216 17.09 -8.05 -11.08
N PHE A 217 18.19 -7.47 -10.61
CA PHE A 217 18.38 -7.28 -9.18
C PHE A 217 19.17 -6.00 -8.86
N ALA A 218 19.07 -5.57 -7.60
CA ALA A 218 19.97 -4.61 -7.00
C ALA A 218 20.15 -4.95 -5.52
N LEU A 219 21.33 -4.66 -4.97
CA LEU A 219 21.53 -4.66 -3.53
C LEU A 219 21.34 -3.24 -2.99
N PHE A 220 20.82 -3.14 -1.76
CA PHE A 220 20.54 -1.85 -1.14
C PHE A 220 20.87 -1.82 0.34
N ARG A 221 21.10 -0.63 0.87
CA ARG A 221 21.25 -0.35 2.29
C ARG A 221 20.51 0.93 2.65
N ASN A 222 19.74 0.89 3.73
CA ASN A 222 19.29 2.04 4.47
C ASN A 222 20.31 2.31 5.56
N LEU A 223 21.20 3.27 5.35
CA LEU A 223 22.35 3.54 6.19
C LEU A 223 22.10 4.76 7.09
N TRP A 224 22.44 4.66 8.35
CA TRP A 224 22.44 5.80 9.27
C TRP A 224 23.87 6.19 9.67
N VAL A 225 24.26 7.45 9.37
CA VAL A 225 25.51 8.04 9.82
C VAL A 225 25.16 9.14 10.84
N GLY A 226 25.38 8.85 12.10
CA GLY A 226 24.84 9.70 13.17
C GLY A 226 23.31 9.79 13.10
N ALA A 227 22.82 11.02 12.93
CA ALA A 227 21.39 11.28 12.78
C ALA A 227 20.93 11.32 11.31
N GLN A 228 21.86 11.24 10.34
CA GLN A 228 21.55 11.36 8.90
C GLN A 228 21.24 10.00 8.28
N ASN A 229 20.07 9.88 7.65
CA ASN A 229 19.71 8.72 6.84
C ASN A 229 20.28 8.85 5.42
N HIS A 230 20.81 7.74 4.89
CA HIS A 230 21.36 7.60 3.55
C HIS A 230 20.74 6.38 2.86
N SER A 231 20.22 6.58 1.67
CA SER A 231 19.76 5.49 0.80
C SER A 231 20.88 5.13 -0.18
N VAL A 232 21.41 3.92 -0.08
CA VAL A 232 22.56 3.43 -0.84
C VAL A 232 22.17 2.19 -1.63
N THR A 233 22.64 2.11 -2.88
CA THR A 233 22.35 0.96 -3.77
C THR A 233 23.59 0.53 -4.54
N SER A 234 23.48 -0.59 -5.24
CA SER A 234 24.53 -1.11 -6.13
C SER A 234 24.56 -0.45 -7.51
N TYR A 235 23.60 0.41 -7.85
CA TYR A 235 23.47 1.02 -9.18
C TYR A 235 23.19 2.52 -9.12
N PRO A 236 23.55 3.31 -10.12
CA PRO A 236 23.22 4.73 -10.20
C PRO A 236 21.79 4.95 -10.71
N ILE A 237 21.15 6.04 -10.30
CA ILE A 237 19.82 6.47 -10.78
C ILE A 237 19.94 7.64 -11.76
N ASP A 238 19.45 7.49 -12.98
CA ASP A 238 19.20 8.61 -13.89
C ASP A 238 17.85 9.26 -13.56
N ARG A 239 17.88 10.44 -12.98
CA ARG A 239 16.69 11.22 -12.61
C ARG A 239 15.96 11.85 -13.80
N ASN A 240 16.55 11.77 -15.01
CA ASN A 240 15.90 12.14 -16.27
C ASN A 240 15.06 10.99 -16.85
N ASN A 241 14.80 9.94 -16.06
CA ASN A 241 14.04 8.77 -16.47
C ASN A 241 12.76 8.68 -15.62
N VAL A 242 11.61 8.66 -16.29
CA VAL A 242 10.29 8.54 -15.65
C VAL A 242 10.08 7.17 -14.95
N CYS A 243 10.89 6.18 -15.30
CA CYS A 243 10.89 4.86 -14.67
C CYS A 243 12.17 4.68 -13.84
N SER A 244 12.12 4.97 -12.54
CA SER A 244 13.26 4.81 -11.64
C SER A 244 13.71 3.35 -11.52
N ASP A 245 12.77 2.44 -11.46
CA ASP A 245 13.01 1.02 -11.18
C ASP A 245 13.40 0.22 -12.43
N CYS A 246 13.24 0.81 -13.63
CA CYS A 246 13.71 0.20 -14.88
C CYS A 246 15.24 0.21 -15.02
N GLN A 247 15.95 0.82 -14.08
CA GLN A 247 17.36 1.19 -14.21
C GLN A 247 18.31 0.19 -13.54
N TYR A 248 17.82 -0.91 -12.98
CA TYR A 248 18.71 -1.98 -12.49
C TYR A 248 19.57 -2.47 -13.63
N ASP A 249 20.88 -2.36 -13.44
CA ASP A 249 21.92 -2.62 -14.44
C ASP A 249 22.55 -4.02 -14.31
N ASP A 250 22.10 -4.81 -13.33
CA ASP A 250 22.51 -6.19 -13.11
C ASP A 250 21.35 -7.17 -13.26
N ALA A 251 21.62 -8.36 -13.82
CA ALA A 251 20.68 -9.47 -13.88
C ALA A 251 21.35 -10.83 -13.63
N LEU A 252 20.63 -11.72 -12.92
CA LEU A 252 21.01 -13.11 -12.70
C LEU A 252 20.50 -13.97 -13.85
N LEU A 253 21.38 -14.77 -14.43
CA LEU A 253 21.04 -15.84 -15.37
C LEU A 253 21.14 -17.18 -14.64
N MET A 254 20.02 -17.90 -14.55
CA MET A 254 19.93 -19.15 -13.79
C MET A 254 19.18 -20.22 -14.60
N ASP A 255 19.75 -21.41 -14.64
CA ASP A 255 19.12 -22.57 -15.31
C ASP A 255 18.61 -23.58 -14.29
N GLY A 256 17.56 -24.33 -14.69
CA GLY A 256 17.08 -25.50 -13.99
C GLY A 256 16.32 -25.23 -12.70
N LEU A 257 15.73 -24.02 -12.53
CA LEU A 257 14.86 -23.75 -11.38
C LEU A 257 13.60 -24.63 -11.46
N LYS A 258 13.32 -25.31 -10.34
CA LYS A 258 12.13 -26.15 -10.24
C LYS A 258 10.91 -25.27 -10.00
N GLN A 259 9.84 -25.55 -10.74
CA GLN A 259 8.54 -24.90 -10.50
C GLN A 259 8.02 -25.29 -9.10
N PRO A 260 7.67 -24.33 -8.24
CA PRO A 260 7.19 -24.63 -6.92
C PRO A 260 5.80 -25.29 -6.97
N ARG A 261 5.60 -26.33 -6.16
CA ARG A 261 4.27 -26.80 -5.80
C ARG A 261 3.98 -26.23 -4.43
N LYS A 262 3.02 -25.31 -4.36
CA LYS A 262 2.66 -24.64 -3.13
C LYS A 262 1.25 -25.10 -2.74
N PHE A 263 1.12 -25.72 -1.58
CA PHE A 263 -0.17 -25.99 -0.97
C PHE A 263 -0.07 -25.72 0.52
N GLN A 264 -0.89 -24.81 0.98
CA GLN A 264 -0.91 -24.35 2.37
C GLN A 264 -2.33 -24.36 2.88
N VAL A 265 -2.50 -24.68 4.15
CA VAL A 265 -3.77 -24.57 4.87
C VAL A 265 -3.52 -23.80 6.15
N LEU A 266 -4.35 -22.81 6.39
CA LEU A 266 -4.23 -21.89 7.54
C LEU A 266 -5.55 -21.92 8.33
N PRO A 267 -5.80 -22.90 9.19
CA PRO A 267 -6.90 -22.85 10.13
C PRO A 267 -6.63 -21.79 11.21
N TYR A 268 -7.69 -21.19 11.69
CA TYR A 268 -7.63 -20.31 12.84
C TYR A 268 -8.82 -20.53 13.78
N ALA A 269 -8.61 -20.18 15.05
CA ALA A 269 -9.65 -20.05 16.06
C ALA A 269 -9.45 -18.74 16.81
N LEU A 270 -10.53 -18.00 16.97
CA LEU A 270 -10.63 -16.80 17.78
C LEU A 270 -11.65 -17.05 18.90
N GLY A 271 -11.27 -16.78 20.12
CA GLY A 271 -12.16 -16.80 21.27
C GLY A 271 -12.04 -15.51 22.07
N GLY A 272 -13.09 -15.12 22.75
CA GLY A 272 -13.07 -13.93 23.58
C GLY A 272 -14.39 -13.64 24.27
N LEU A 273 -14.38 -12.56 25.05
CA LEU A 273 -15.55 -12.00 25.71
C LEU A 273 -15.67 -10.53 25.30
N VAL A 274 -16.89 -10.12 24.97
CA VAL A 274 -17.23 -8.73 24.72
C VAL A 274 -18.28 -8.33 25.74
N ASP A 275 -18.03 -7.26 26.42
CA ASP A 275 -18.93 -6.64 27.38
C ASP A 275 -19.32 -5.25 26.88
N PRO A 276 -20.36 -5.13 26.06
CA PRO A 276 -20.86 -3.82 25.64
C PRO A 276 -21.54 -3.12 26.82
N PRO A 277 -21.48 -1.77 26.94
CA PRO A 277 -21.95 -1.02 28.10
C PRO A 277 -23.45 -1.18 28.47
N LEU A 278 -24.25 -1.76 27.58
CA LEU A 278 -25.71 -1.89 27.72
C LEU A 278 -26.25 -3.33 27.55
N ALA A 279 -25.37 -4.35 27.49
CA ALA A 279 -25.79 -5.75 27.35
C ALA A 279 -24.94 -6.68 28.21
N THR A 280 -25.49 -7.83 28.61
CA THR A 280 -24.74 -8.91 29.26
C THR A 280 -23.64 -9.43 28.32
N GLY A 281 -22.43 -9.60 28.84
CA GLY A 281 -21.25 -10.03 28.10
C GLY A 281 -21.52 -11.19 27.15
N ALA A 282 -21.19 -10.99 25.88
CA ALA A 282 -21.35 -12.01 24.84
C ALA A 282 -20.02 -12.74 24.59
N ALA A 283 -20.08 -14.07 24.55
CA ALA A 283 -18.93 -14.87 24.15
C ALA A 283 -18.69 -14.71 22.66
N LEU A 284 -17.46 -14.35 22.27
CA LEU A 284 -16.98 -14.39 20.91
C LEU A 284 -16.38 -15.76 20.64
N GLY A 285 -16.89 -16.44 19.62
CA GLY A 285 -16.30 -17.66 19.10
C GLY A 285 -16.30 -17.61 17.59
N LYS A 286 -15.13 -17.61 16.94
CA LYS A 286 -15.03 -17.65 15.49
C LYS A 286 -13.99 -18.69 15.09
N VAL A 287 -14.40 -19.61 14.22
CA VAL A 287 -13.52 -20.61 13.62
C VAL A 287 -13.60 -20.47 12.12
N GLY A 288 -12.48 -20.57 11.46
CA GLY A 288 -12.39 -20.50 10.02
C GLY A 288 -11.02 -20.94 9.53
N GLY A 289 -10.77 -20.72 8.27
CA GLY A 289 -9.48 -21.03 7.69
C GLY A 289 -9.41 -20.66 6.23
N SER A 290 -8.18 -20.67 5.72
CA SER A 290 -7.93 -20.50 4.30
C SER A 290 -7.04 -21.61 3.77
N PHE A 291 -7.11 -21.83 2.47
CA PHE A 291 -6.17 -22.67 1.74
C PHE A 291 -5.58 -21.86 0.59
N LEU A 292 -4.35 -22.19 0.26
CA LEU A 292 -3.64 -21.62 -0.88
C LEU A 292 -3.05 -22.75 -1.71
N ALA A 293 -3.35 -22.77 -3.01
CA ALA A 293 -2.84 -23.73 -3.96
C ALA A 293 -2.12 -23.03 -5.11
N GLY A 294 -0.84 -23.33 -5.30
CA GLY A 294 -0.03 -22.82 -6.41
C GLY A 294 -0.04 -23.80 -7.58
N PHE A 295 -0.31 -23.30 -8.78
CA PHE A 295 -0.25 -24.01 -10.05
C PHE A 295 0.94 -23.48 -10.87
N GLY A 296 2.09 -24.12 -10.70
CA GLY A 296 3.37 -23.55 -11.15
C GLY A 296 3.79 -22.36 -10.29
N SER A 297 4.62 -21.49 -10.84
CA SER A 297 5.11 -20.27 -10.19
C SER A 297 4.25 -19.03 -10.49
N GLU A 298 3.35 -19.11 -11.47
CA GLU A 298 2.61 -17.96 -12.00
C GLU A 298 1.17 -17.87 -11.49
N THR A 299 0.57 -18.97 -11.06
CA THR A 299 -0.86 -18.99 -10.68
C THR A 299 -1.04 -19.46 -9.25
N VAL A 300 -1.80 -18.69 -8.50
CA VAL A 300 -2.20 -19.01 -7.12
C VAL A 300 -3.71 -18.91 -7.00
N VAL A 301 -4.32 -19.94 -6.39
CA VAL A 301 -5.72 -19.92 -6.00
C VAL A 301 -5.77 -19.98 -4.47
N GLU A 302 -6.52 -19.07 -3.89
CA GLU A 302 -6.72 -19.00 -2.44
C GLU A 302 -8.22 -18.95 -2.14
N GLY A 303 -8.66 -19.77 -1.20
CA GLY A 303 -10.03 -19.75 -0.70
C GLY A 303 -10.05 -19.60 0.81
N ALA A 304 -11.04 -18.89 1.34
CA ALA A 304 -11.22 -18.74 2.77
C ALA A 304 -12.69 -18.92 3.16
N TYR A 305 -12.89 -19.71 4.19
CA TYR A 305 -14.18 -19.90 4.86
C TYR A 305 -14.16 -19.16 6.19
N ASN A 306 -15.17 -18.30 6.40
CA ASN A 306 -15.34 -17.50 7.60
C ASN A 306 -14.05 -16.81 8.05
N PRO A 307 -13.30 -16.11 7.13
CA PRO A 307 -12.00 -15.55 7.46
C PRO A 307 -12.11 -14.57 8.60
N ASP A 308 -11.05 -14.52 9.43
CA ASP A 308 -10.93 -13.48 10.44
C ASP A 308 -10.36 -12.21 9.81
N PHE A 309 -11.22 -11.27 9.52
CA PHE A 309 -10.85 -9.93 9.09
C PHE A 309 -10.84 -8.92 10.25
N SER A 310 -10.94 -9.38 11.49
CA SER A 310 -10.68 -8.54 12.66
C SER A 310 -9.23 -8.08 12.61
N GLN A 311 -9.04 -6.79 12.62
CA GLN A 311 -7.70 -6.22 12.57
C GLN A 311 -7.11 -6.24 13.97
N VAL A 312 -5.98 -6.94 14.14
CA VAL A 312 -5.16 -6.90 15.36
C VAL A 312 -4.56 -5.52 15.55
N GLU A 313 -4.35 -4.79 14.46
CA GLU A 313 -3.94 -3.40 14.46
C GLU A 313 -5.17 -2.51 14.30
N SER A 314 -5.59 -1.87 15.40
CA SER A 314 -6.57 -0.80 15.29
C SER A 314 -6.01 0.31 14.41
N ASP A 315 -6.75 0.69 13.37
CA ASP A 315 -6.42 1.88 12.60
C ASP A 315 -6.29 3.07 13.58
N ALA A 316 -5.31 3.94 13.35
CA ALA A 316 -5.20 5.16 14.12
C ALA A 316 -6.48 5.99 13.92
N LEU A 317 -7.11 6.46 14.99
CA LEU A 317 -8.23 7.36 14.88
C LEU A 317 -7.82 8.60 14.11
N GLN A 318 -8.51 8.88 13.02
CA GLN A 318 -8.38 10.11 12.27
C GLN A 318 -9.34 11.16 12.87
N ILE A 319 -8.88 12.40 12.97
CA ILE A 319 -9.76 13.50 13.40
C ILE A 319 -10.73 13.79 12.24
N GLY A 320 -11.92 13.22 12.30
CA GLY A 320 -12.96 13.34 11.29
C GLY A 320 -14.06 14.35 11.63
N VAL A 321 -13.86 15.16 12.67
CA VAL A 321 -14.88 16.07 13.25
C VAL A 321 -15.50 17.03 12.22
N ASN A 322 -14.74 17.43 11.20
CA ASN A 322 -15.19 18.32 10.13
C ASN A 322 -15.11 17.68 8.73
N SER A 323 -15.16 16.34 8.62
CA SER A 323 -15.16 15.65 7.33
C SER A 323 -16.58 15.42 6.85
N SER A 324 -16.90 15.87 5.63
CA SER A 324 -18.18 15.59 4.96
C SER A 324 -18.16 14.32 4.12
N TYR A 325 -16.98 13.71 3.93
CA TYR A 325 -16.80 12.50 3.14
C TYR A 325 -16.32 11.34 4.01
N ALA A 326 -16.65 10.13 3.57
CA ALA A 326 -16.12 8.89 4.14
C ALA A 326 -14.59 8.88 4.14
N LEU A 327 -13.99 8.32 5.20
CA LEU A 327 -12.54 8.23 5.35
C LEU A 327 -12.01 6.97 4.65
N PHE A 328 -10.89 7.10 3.97
CA PHE A 328 -10.18 5.99 3.33
C PHE A 328 -9.23 5.31 4.32
N TYR A 329 -9.25 3.98 4.34
CA TYR A 329 -8.32 3.16 5.12
C TYR A 329 -7.57 2.19 4.20
N PRO A 330 -6.24 2.11 4.25
CA PRO A 330 -5.47 1.16 3.43
C PRO A 330 -5.80 -0.29 3.80
N GLU A 331 -5.65 -1.21 2.84
CA GLU A 331 -5.81 -2.65 3.09
C GLU A 331 -4.63 -3.19 3.91
N ARG A 332 -4.91 -4.04 4.90
CA ARG A 332 -3.92 -4.68 5.77
C ARG A 332 -4.17 -6.16 6.00
N ARG A 333 -5.26 -6.69 5.46
CA ARG A 333 -5.65 -8.09 5.68
C ARG A 333 -4.85 -9.01 4.76
N PRO A 334 -4.15 -10.03 5.30
CA PRO A 334 -3.23 -10.87 4.54
C PRO A 334 -3.86 -11.54 3.33
N PHE A 335 -5.13 -11.94 3.41
CA PHE A 335 -5.86 -12.56 2.30
C PHE A 335 -5.85 -11.68 1.02
N PHE A 336 -5.85 -10.36 1.13
CA PHE A 336 -5.87 -9.45 -0.02
C PHE A 336 -4.48 -9.05 -0.52
N ASN A 337 -3.39 -9.43 0.17
CA ASN A 337 -2.03 -9.01 -0.18
C ASN A 337 -1.54 -9.62 -1.50
N GLU A 338 -1.82 -10.91 -1.74
CA GLU A 338 -1.46 -11.54 -3.00
C GLU A 338 -2.30 -10.98 -4.15
N GLY A 339 -1.66 -10.34 -5.14
CA GLY A 339 -2.32 -9.68 -6.27
C GLY A 339 -2.88 -8.28 -5.97
N ALA A 340 -2.61 -7.69 -4.80
CA ALA A 340 -3.08 -6.35 -4.44
C ALA A 340 -2.63 -5.27 -5.45
N ASP A 341 -1.46 -5.43 -6.06
CA ASP A 341 -0.95 -4.56 -7.12
C ASP A 341 -1.86 -4.49 -8.34
N LEU A 342 -2.61 -5.56 -8.64
CA LEU A 342 -3.59 -5.58 -9.71
C LEU A 342 -4.88 -4.82 -9.36
N LEU A 343 -5.18 -4.65 -8.06
CA LEU A 343 -6.38 -3.95 -7.61
C LEU A 343 -6.21 -2.44 -7.55
N ALA A 344 -4.96 -1.95 -7.54
CA ALA A 344 -4.68 -0.52 -7.47
C ALA A 344 -5.14 0.20 -8.75
N THR A 345 -6.04 1.16 -8.60
CA THR A 345 -6.56 2.04 -9.66
C THR A 345 -6.54 3.49 -9.19
N ARG A 346 -6.32 4.45 -10.07
CA ARG A 346 -6.30 5.88 -9.70
C ARG A 346 -7.64 6.39 -9.21
N GLY A 347 -8.71 5.87 -9.79
CA GLY A 347 -10.08 6.18 -9.39
C GLY A 347 -10.53 5.48 -8.12
N ASN A 348 -9.72 4.63 -7.48
CA ASN A 348 -10.14 3.74 -6.40
C ASN A 348 -11.40 2.95 -6.79
N LEU A 349 -11.44 2.49 -8.05
CA LEU A 349 -12.58 1.77 -8.63
C LEU A 349 -12.74 0.37 -8.03
N ILE A 350 -11.69 -0.15 -7.44
CA ILE A 350 -11.65 -1.40 -6.67
C ILE A 350 -11.09 -1.11 -5.29
N TYR A 351 -11.80 -1.52 -4.25
CA TYR A 351 -11.42 -1.31 -2.85
C TYR A 351 -11.80 -2.54 -2.02
N SER A 352 -10.82 -3.33 -1.64
CA SER A 352 -11.02 -4.62 -0.97
C SER A 352 -11.75 -4.52 0.39
N ARG A 353 -11.66 -3.40 1.09
CA ARG A 353 -12.38 -3.19 2.37
C ARG A 353 -13.90 -3.07 2.22
N THR A 354 -14.42 -3.00 0.99
CA THR A 354 -15.87 -3.16 0.76
C THR A 354 -16.35 -4.59 1.03
N VAL A 355 -15.44 -5.58 1.10
CA VAL A 355 -15.69 -6.94 1.59
C VAL A 355 -15.35 -6.95 3.07
N ALA A 356 -16.34 -7.02 3.97
CA ALA A 356 -16.13 -6.79 5.40
C ALA A 356 -16.26 -8.05 6.26
N ASP A 357 -17.30 -8.87 6.04
CA ASP A 357 -17.57 -10.09 6.82
C ASP A 357 -17.95 -11.28 5.91
N PRO A 358 -17.02 -11.73 5.04
CA PRO A 358 -17.35 -12.80 4.11
C PRO A 358 -17.51 -14.14 4.83
N LEU A 359 -18.56 -14.89 4.46
CA LEU A 359 -18.71 -16.29 4.83
C LEU A 359 -17.77 -17.17 4.02
N LEU A 360 -17.72 -16.90 2.72
CA LEU A 360 -16.88 -17.62 1.77
C LEU A 360 -16.30 -16.61 0.78
N VAL A 361 -15.02 -16.71 0.54
CA VAL A 361 -14.34 -15.90 -0.47
C VAL A 361 -13.28 -16.73 -1.16
N THR A 362 -13.18 -16.59 -2.47
CA THR A 362 -12.17 -17.27 -3.29
C THR A 362 -11.55 -16.27 -4.25
N LYS A 363 -10.22 -16.32 -4.38
CA LYS A 363 -9.49 -15.55 -5.37
C LYS A 363 -8.56 -16.43 -6.19
N ALA A 364 -8.30 -16.00 -7.42
CA ALA A 364 -7.27 -16.55 -8.29
C ALA A 364 -6.40 -15.38 -8.78
N VAL A 365 -5.09 -15.55 -8.69
CA VAL A 365 -4.10 -14.58 -9.16
C VAL A 365 -3.18 -15.28 -10.14
N HIS A 366 -3.08 -14.72 -11.33
CA HIS A 366 -2.13 -15.15 -12.36
C HIS A 366 -1.13 -14.03 -12.64
N GLN A 367 0.15 -14.32 -12.51
CA GLN A 367 1.23 -13.37 -12.72
C GLN A 367 2.16 -13.88 -13.83
N GLY A 368 1.64 -13.96 -15.05
CA GLY A 368 2.42 -14.33 -16.23
C GLY A 368 3.15 -13.15 -16.86
N ARG A 369 4.10 -13.48 -17.76
CA ARG A 369 4.85 -12.47 -18.52
C ARG A 369 3.97 -11.73 -19.53
N ASP A 370 3.06 -12.43 -20.19
CA ASP A 370 2.21 -11.87 -21.24
C ASP A 370 0.89 -11.34 -20.73
N ILE A 371 0.34 -11.95 -19.68
CA ILE A 371 -0.94 -11.57 -19.07
C ILE A 371 -0.79 -11.69 -17.57
N ARG A 372 -1.35 -10.71 -16.85
CA ARG A 372 -1.57 -10.77 -15.41
C ARG A 372 -3.06 -10.65 -15.16
N ALA A 373 -3.60 -11.48 -14.28
CA ALA A 373 -5.03 -11.52 -14.00
C ALA A 373 -5.31 -11.72 -12.51
N TYR A 374 -6.41 -11.16 -12.07
CA TYR A 374 -6.97 -11.29 -10.73
C TYR A 374 -8.46 -11.55 -10.84
N ALA A 375 -8.94 -12.53 -10.14
CA ALA A 375 -10.37 -12.79 -9.98
C ALA A 375 -10.67 -13.02 -8.50
N LEU A 376 -11.74 -12.43 -8.00
CA LEU A 376 -12.22 -12.58 -6.63
C LEU A 376 -13.73 -12.74 -6.66
N THR A 377 -14.26 -13.67 -5.89
CA THR A 377 -15.70 -13.84 -5.70
C THR A 377 -16.01 -14.35 -4.30
N GLY A 378 -17.19 -14.04 -3.81
CA GLY A 378 -17.60 -14.49 -2.51
C GLY A 378 -19.01 -14.09 -2.12
N TYR A 379 -19.38 -14.49 -0.90
CA TYR A 379 -20.60 -14.06 -0.23
C TYR A 379 -20.21 -13.34 1.08
N ASP A 380 -20.68 -12.09 1.23
CA ASP A 380 -20.45 -11.25 2.39
C ASP A 380 -21.76 -11.11 3.19
N ARG A 381 -21.72 -11.46 4.47
CA ARG A 381 -22.88 -11.34 5.38
C ARG A 381 -23.24 -9.90 5.68
N SER A 382 -22.25 -9.02 5.62
CA SER A 382 -22.42 -7.60 5.90
C SER A 382 -21.28 -6.78 5.32
N SER A 383 -21.62 -5.72 4.58
CA SER A 383 -20.63 -4.85 3.95
C SER A 383 -20.98 -3.37 4.13
N PRO A 384 -19.98 -2.47 4.14
CA PRO A 384 -20.26 -1.05 4.07
C PRO A 384 -20.92 -0.70 2.75
N TYR A 385 -21.88 0.20 2.79
CA TYR A 385 -22.57 0.76 1.62
C TYR A 385 -22.30 2.27 1.54
N LEU A 386 -21.64 2.71 0.47
CA LEU A 386 -21.25 4.10 0.28
C LEU A 386 -22.11 4.73 -0.83
N VAL A 387 -22.87 5.74 -0.48
CA VAL A 387 -23.58 6.59 -1.43
C VAL A 387 -22.79 7.88 -1.61
N PRO A 388 -22.18 8.11 -2.79
CA PRO A 388 -21.44 9.32 -3.05
C PRO A 388 -22.37 10.49 -3.32
N GLY A 389 -21.99 11.70 -2.95
CA GLY A 389 -22.69 12.92 -3.24
C GLY A 389 -21.80 14.02 -3.79
N GLU A 390 -22.37 15.19 -4.07
CA GLU A 390 -21.63 16.35 -4.56
C GLU A 390 -20.74 16.93 -3.43
N ASP A 391 -21.29 17.19 -2.26
CA ASP A 391 -20.62 17.86 -1.14
C ASP A 391 -20.43 16.96 0.11
N ASN A 392 -21.01 15.78 0.11
CA ASN A 392 -20.93 14.81 1.18
C ASN A 392 -21.12 13.38 0.67
N SER A 393 -20.81 12.41 1.50
CA SER A 393 -21.14 11.01 1.25
C SER A 393 -21.97 10.45 2.41
N TYR A 394 -22.76 9.43 2.12
CA TYR A 394 -23.58 8.73 3.09
C TYR A 394 -23.06 7.30 3.25
N LEU A 395 -22.88 6.87 4.49
CA LEU A 395 -22.48 5.52 4.82
C LEU A 395 -23.67 4.76 5.41
N GLY A 396 -23.88 3.57 4.88
CA GLY A 396 -24.82 2.59 5.39
C GLY A 396 -24.15 1.24 5.56
N ARG A 397 -24.93 0.26 5.94
CA ARG A 397 -24.51 -1.13 6.11
C ARG A 397 -25.48 -2.05 5.38
N ALA A 398 -24.99 -2.67 4.33
CA ALA A 398 -25.72 -3.69 3.59
C ALA A 398 -25.66 -5.03 4.32
N THR A 399 -26.76 -5.78 4.27
CA THR A 399 -26.87 -7.15 4.77
C THR A 399 -26.87 -8.11 3.59
N GLY A 400 -26.12 -9.21 3.67
CA GLY A 400 -26.08 -10.27 2.68
C GLY A 400 -25.86 -9.83 1.25
N ASN A 401 -24.73 -10.19 0.66
CA ASN A 401 -24.48 -9.89 -0.75
C ASN A 401 -23.49 -10.87 -1.38
N THR A 402 -23.65 -11.13 -2.66
CA THR A 402 -22.67 -11.81 -3.50
C THR A 402 -21.89 -10.77 -4.28
N PHE A 403 -20.59 -11.00 -4.46
CA PHE A 403 -19.71 -10.07 -5.17
C PHE A 403 -18.72 -10.79 -6.07
N GLY A 404 -18.25 -10.07 -7.08
CA GLY A 404 -17.18 -10.50 -7.97
C GLY A 404 -16.32 -9.32 -8.41
N ILE A 405 -15.02 -9.54 -8.48
CA ILE A 405 -14.03 -8.62 -9.03
C ILE A 405 -13.22 -9.38 -10.07
N PHE A 406 -12.99 -8.75 -11.19
CA PHE A 406 -12.15 -9.24 -12.27
C PHE A 406 -11.20 -8.12 -12.71
N ARG A 407 -9.94 -8.45 -12.87
CA ARG A 407 -8.90 -7.55 -13.38
C ARG A 407 -7.95 -8.32 -14.27
N THR A 408 -7.62 -7.78 -15.43
CA THR A 408 -6.54 -8.30 -16.27
C THR A 408 -5.71 -7.16 -16.82
N THR A 409 -4.41 -7.40 -16.98
CA THR A 409 -3.48 -6.45 -17.60
C THR A 409 -2.58 -7.19 -18.56
N LYS A 410 -2.39 -6.61 -19.74
CA LYS A 410 -1.33 -6.98 -20.66
C LYS A 410 -0.14 -6.08 -20.39
N PRO A 411 0.94 -6.63 -19.86
CA PRO A 411 2.16 -5.90 -19.61
C PRO A 411 2.95 -5.67 -20.91
N PHE A 412 3.69 -4.55 -20.93
CA PHE A 412 4.73 -4.24 -21.88
C PHE A 412 5.99 -3.84 -21.12
N GLU A 413 7.09 -3.68 -21.81
CA GLU A 413 8.36 -3.31 -21.18
C GLU A 413 8.32 -1.95 -20.52
N LYS A 414 9.29 -1.73 -19.61
CA LYS A 414 9.49 -0.45 -18.92
C LYS A 414 8.22 0.03 -18.22
N ALA A 415 7.55 -0.92 -17.55
CA ALA A 415 6.37 -0.67 -16.73
C ALA A 415 5.11 -0.18 -17.47
N GLN A 416 5.04 -0.34 -18.77
CA GLN A 416 3.86 -0.02 -19.56
C GLN A 416 2.82 -1.14 -19.47
N PHE A 417 1.54 -0.81 -19.57
CA PHE A 417 0.46 -1.79 -19.63
C PHE A 417 -0.83 -1.22 -20.21
N VAL A 418 -1.72 -2.11 -20.61
CA VAL A 418 -3.14 -1.86 -20.84
C VAL A 418 -3.92 -2.83 -19.96
N GLY A 419 -4.97 -2.33 -19.31
CA GLY A 419 -5.77 -3.10 -18.38
C GLY A 419 -7.26 -3.04 -18.64
N LEU A 420 -7.94 -4.11 -18.23
CA LEU A 420 -9.40 -4.23 -18.22
C LEU A 420 -9.83 -4.66 -16.81
N MET A 421 -10.89 -4.06 -16.29
CA MET A 421 -11.46 -4.39 -14.98
C MET A 421 -12.97 -4.49 -15.02
N GLY A 422 -13.51 -5.34 -14.15
CA GLY A 422 -14.95 -5.44 -13.94
C GLY A 422 -15.24 -5.77 -12.47
N THR A 423 -16.31 -5.20 -11.96
CA THR A 423 -16.85 -5.55 -10.64
C THR A 423 -18.35 -5.75 -10.71
N HIS A 424 -18.86 -6.62 -9.88
CA HIS A 424 -20.30 -6.84 -9.73
C HIS A 424 -20.62 -7.15 -8.27
N ARG A 425 -21.70 -6.55 -7.76
CA ARG A 425 -22.28 -6.86 -6.45
C ARG A 425 -23.79 -6.96 -6.56
N ARG A 426 -24.34 -7.99 -5.94
CA ARG A 426 -25.80 -8.18 -5.85
C ARG A 426 -26.16 -8.37 -4.39
N TYR A 427 -27.14 -7.62 -3.93
CA TYR A 427 -27.63 -7.62 -2.56
C TYR A 427 -28.83 -8.56 -2.39
N ASP A 428 -28.91 -9.24 -1.25
CA ASP A 428 -30.04 -10.13 -0.91
C ASP A 428 -31.34 -9.32 -0.72
N ALA A 429 -31.23 -8.08 -0.26
CA ALA A 429 -32.35 -7.13 -0.16
C ALA A 429 -32.83 -6.59 -1.50
N GLY A 430 -32.30 -7.11 -2.63
CA GLY A 430 -32.53 -6.58 -3.96
C GLY A 430 -31.52 -5.51 -4.35
N GLY A 431 -31.49 -5.19 -5.63
CA GLY A 431 -30.51 -4.26 -6.19
C GLY A 431 -29.18 -4.90 -6.55
N SER A 432 -28.40 -4.17 -7.34
CA SER A 432 -27.05 -4.58 -7.78
C SER A 432 -26.24 -3.40 -8.32
N GLY A 433 -24.92 -3.52 -8.28
CA GLY A 433 -24.02 -2.59 -8.93
C GLY A 433 -23.00 -3.32 -9.78
N SER A 434 -22.74 -2.82 -10.97
CA SER A 434 -21.73 -3.34 -11.90
C SER A 434 -20.84 -2.22 -12.39
N LEU A 435 -19.57 -2.49 -12.60
CA LEU A 435 -18.63 -1.57 -13.19
C LEU A 435 -17.80 -2.30 -14.24
N LEU A 436 -17.56 -1.64 -15.36
CA LEU A 436 -16.61 -2.05 -16.39
C LEU A 436 -15.67 -0.89 -16.66
N GLY A 437 -14.35 -1.14 -16.60
CA GLY A 437 -13.35 -0.10 -16.75
C GLY A 437 -12.11 -0.59 -17.50
N THR A 438 -11.34 0.36 -17.99
CA THR A 438 -10.06 0.15 -18.64
C THR A 438 -9.07 1.22 -18.19
N ASP A 439 -7.79 0.86 -18.18
CA ASP A 439 -6.70 1.79 -17.91
C ASP A 439 -5.45 1.46 -18.71
N PHE A 440 -4.57 2.41 -18.80
CA PHE A 440 -3.27 2.21 -19.43
C PHE A 440 -2.19 3.10 -18.80
N ASN A 441 -0.96 2.65 -18.91
CA ASN A 441 0.25 3.42 -18.65
C ASN A 441 1.17 3.30 -19.84
N ALA A 442 1.42 4.41 -20.53
CA ALA A 442 2.26 4.46 -21.72
C ALA A 442 3.46 5.38 -21.49
N ARG A 443 4.64 4.94 -21.89
CA ARG A 443 5.88 5.72 -21.87
C ARG A 443 6.14 6.26 -23.28
N LEU A 444 5.87 7.55 -23.49
CA LEU A 444 6.03 8.21 -24.78
C LEU A 444 7.50 8.51 -25.12
N SER A 445 8.31 8.73 -24.08
CA SER A 445 9.76 8.91 -24.18
C SER A 445 10.43 8.53 -22.84
N PRO A 446 11.77 8.52 -22.72
CA PRO A 446 12.43 8.31 -21.44
C PRO A 446 11.94 9.24 -20.32
N THR A 447 11.55 10.46 -20.66
CA THR A 447 11.14 11.51 -19.70
C THR A 447 9.63 11.74 -19.65
N VAL A 448 8.83 11.16 -20.56
CA VAL A 448 7.40 11.46 -20.69
C VAL A 448 6.56 10.20 -20.52
N ARG A 449 5.58 10.29 -19.63
CA ARG A 449 4.57 9.26 -19.37
C ARG A 449 3.16 9.80 -19.58
N LEU A 450 2.30 8.96 -20.13
CA LEU A 450 0.86 9.17 -20.26
C LEU A 450 0.13 8.07 -19.51
N PHE A 451 -0.80 8.44 -18.65
CA PHE A 451 -1.68 7.54 -17.94
C PHE A 451 -3.14 7.88 -18.23
N GLY A 452 -3.99 6.88 -18.41
CA GLY A 452 -5.43 7.05 -18.54
C GLY A 452 -6.20 5.94 -17.86
N GLU A 453 -7.39 6.28 -17.34
CA GLU A 453 -8.34 5.35 -16.74
C GLU A 453 -9.74 5.82 -17.04
N GLY A 454 -10.65 4.87 -17.39
CA GLY A 454 -12.05 5.15 -17.63
C GLY A 454 -12.93 4.00 -17.20
N ALA A 455 -14.14 4.29 -16.75
CA ALA A 455 -15.10 3.29 -16.32
C ALA A 455 -16.56 3.72 -16.56
N LEU A 456 -17.41 2.71 -16.76
CA LEU A 456 -18.87 2.83 -16.77
C LEU A 456 -19.42 2.04 -15.58
N SER A 457 -20.41 2.60 -14.90
CA SER A 457 -21.15 1.94 -13.83
C SER A 457 -22.62 1.78 -14.18
N LEU A 458 -23.19 0.64 -13.80
CA LEU A 458 -24.62 0.35 -13.86
C LEU A 458 -25.09 0.04 -12.46
N THR A 459 -26.00 0.84 -11.93
CA THR A 459 -26.54 0.67 -10.59
C THR A 459 -28.04 0.46 -10.66
N HIS A 460 -28.49 -0.56 -9.93
CA HIS A 460 -29.87 -0.76 -9.54
C HIS A 460 -29.89 -0.72 -8.01
N GLU A 461 -30.37 0.36 -7.43
CA GLU A 461 -30.37 0.53 -5.98
C GLU A 461 -31.20 -0.53 -5.27
N PRO A 462 -30.80 -0.99 -4.07
CA PRO A 462 -31.69 -1.73 -3.21
C PRO A 462 -32.82 -0.82 -2.70
N ASN A 463 -34.00 -1.40 -2.45
CA ASN A 463 -35.04 -0.70 -1.69
C ASN A 463 -34.87 -1.07 -0.21
N ALA A 464 -34.03 -0.29 0.51
CA ALA A 464 -33.64 -0.63 1.88
C ALA A 464 -33.22 0.61 2.67
N PRO A 465 -33.54 0.67 3.99
CA PRO A 465 -33.22 1.83 4.85
C PRO A 465 -31.79 1.79 5.40
N TRP A 466 -30.79 1.57 4.53
CA TRP A 466 -29.40 1.41 4.95
C TRP A 466 -28.69 2.73 5.26
N ILE A 467 -29.20 3.85 4.78
CA ILE A 467 -28.68 5.18 5.08
C ILE A 467 -29.65 5.94 5.97
N SER A 468 -29.14 6.74 6.88
CA SER A 468 -29.95 7.47 7.86
C SER A 468 -30.65 8.71 7.30
N ASP A 469 -30.00 9.40 6.35
CA ASP A 469 -30.55 10.59 5.69
C ASP A 469 -31.12 10.21 4.34
N GLN A 470 -32.43 9.98 4.29
CA GLN A 470 -33.16 9.63 3.09
C GLN A 470 -33.93 10.81 2.46
N ALA A 471 -33.87 11.99 3.09
CA ALA A 471 -34.61 13.16 2.63
C ALA A 471 -33.86 13.93 1.52
N GLY A 472 -34.59 14.41 0.52
CA GLY A 472 -34.11 15.31 -0.51
C GLY A 472 -33.76 14.65 -1.84
N MET A 473 -33.37 15.50 -2.80
CA MET A 473 -33.06 15.12 -4.17
C MET A 473 -31.55 15.23 -4.44
N PHE A 474 -31.04 14.37 -5.32
CA PHE A 474 -29.72 14.45 -5.91
C PHE A 474 -29.83 14.47 -7.45
N GLY A 475 -29.82 15.66 -8.02
CA GLY A 475 -30.17 15.82 -9.41
C GLY A 475 -31.65 15.48 -9.67
N ASN A 476 -31.92 14.49 -10.52
CA ASN A 476 -33.25 14.00 -10.84
C ASN A 476 -33.67 12.76 -10.04
N ARG A 477 -32.87 12.37 -9.05
CA ARG A 477 -33.05 11.17 -8.22
C ARG A 477 -33.23 11.52 -6.76
N THR A 478 -33.84 10.61 -6.01
CA THR A 478 -33.92 10.73 -4.57
C THR A 478 -32.58 10.37 -3.92
N LYS A 479 -32.35 10.83 -2.69
CA LYS A 479 -31.23 10.34 -1.87
C LYS A 479 -31.56 8.99 -1.24
N ALA A 480 -32.84 8.66 -1.10
CA ALA A 480 -33.30 7.39 -0.57
C ALA A 480 -32.87 6.22 -1.46
N LEU A 481 -32.64 5.07 -0.84
CA LEU A 481 -32.44 3.83 -1.59
C LEU A 481 -33.82 3.22 -1.87
N ASP A 482 -34.43 3.57 -3.00
CA ASP A 482 -35.80 3.24 -3.35
C ASP A 482 -35.95 2.43 -4.65
N GLY A 483 -34.83 1.86 -5.14
CA GLY A 483 -34.83 0.95 -6.29
C GLY A 483 -34.56 1.63 -7.61
N GLU A 484 -34.10 2.85 -7.65
CA GLU A 484 -33.75 3.58 -8.88
C GLU A 484 -32.65 2.86 -9.70
N GLN A 485 -32.74 3.03 -11.04
CA GLN A 485 -31.73 2.46 -11.96
C GLN A 485 -31.08 3.57 -12.77
N PHE A 486 -29.75 3.53 -12.84
CA PHE A 486 -28.98 4.55 -13.54
C PHE A 486 -27.61 4.05 -13.99
N MET A 487 -27.03 4.81 -14.92
CA MET A 487 -25.70 4.57 -15.46
C MET A 487 -24.83 5.81 -15.24
N GLY A 488 -23.60 5.58 -14.77
CA GLY A 488 -22.62 6.64 -14.56
C GLY A 488 -21.32 6.36 -15.31
N TYR A 489 -20.43 7.36 -15.35
CA TYR A 489 -19.13 7.25 -15.97
C TYR A 489 -18.05 7.96 -15.15
N PHE A 490 -16.83 7.46 -15.30
CA PHE A 490 -15.62 8.02 -14.74
C PHE A 490 -14.52 8.04 -15.80
N GLY A 491 -13.66 9.08 -15.78
CA GLY A 491 -12.50 9.13 -16.63
C GLY A 491 -11.42 10.04 -16.06
N THR A 492 -10.16 9.66 -16.21
CA THR A 492 -9.00 10.50 -15.87
C THR A 492 -7.90 10.31 -16.90
N LEU A 493 -7.20 11.39 -17.21
CA LEU A 493 -6.04 11.40 -18.10
C LEU A 493 -4.95 12.26 -17.46
N GLU A 494 -3.73 11.76 -17.43
CA GLU A 494 -2.57 12.46 -16.90
C GLU A 494 -1.39 12.33 -17.84
N VAL A 495 -0.71 13.43 -18.11
CA VAL A 495 0.60 13.48 -18.74
C VAL A 495 1.62 14.01 -17.74
N GLN A 496 2.78 13.35 -17.68
CA GLN A 496 3.87 13.74 -16.79
C GLN A 496 5.19 13.76 -17.58
N LYS A 497 5.96 14.84 -17.41
CA LYS A 497 7.34 14.93 -17.88
C LYS A 497 8.27 15.11 -16.70
N VAL A 498 9.31 14.28 -16.61
CA VAL A 498 10.27 14.26 -15.50
C VAL A 498 11.66 14.53 -16.04
N THR A 499 12.40 15.41 -15.35
CA THR A 499 13.83 15.62 -15.53
C THR A 499 14.53 15.56 -14.16
N GLU A 500 15.84 15.63 -14.14
CA GLU A 500 16.58 15.68 -12.88
C GLU A 500 16.16 16.85 -11.99
N ARG A 501 15.96 18.04 -12.58
CA ARG A 501 15.71 19.28 -11.85
C ARG A 501 14.25 19.70 -11.76
N TRP A 502 13.39 19.19 -12.63
CA TRP A 502 11.99 19.58 -12.64
C TRP A 502 11.08 18.46 -13.15
N MET A 503 9.86 18.50 -12.71
CA MET A 503 8.76 17.67 -13.20
C MET A 503 7.59 18.59 -13.57
N LEU A 504 6.92 18.29 -14.67
CA LEU A 504 5.65 18.92 -15.06
C LEU A 504 4.58 17.83 -15.15
N ARG A 505 3.40 18.12 -14.64
CA ARG A 505 2.23 17.26 -14.66
C ARG A 505 1.00 18.05 -15.09
N ALA A 506 0.20 17.48 -15.97
CA ALA A 506 -1.13 17.96 -16.28
C ALA A 506 -2.12 16.79 -16.16
N MET A 507 -3.24 17.02 -15.49
CA MET A 507 -4.27 15.99 -15.26
C MET A 507 -5.66 16.58 -15.47
N THR A 508 -6.56 15.74 -16.01
CA THR A 508 -8.00 15.98 -15.98
C THR A 508 -8.71 14.76 -15.43
N SER A 509 -9.77 14.99 -14.66
CA SER A 509 -10.61 13.95 -14.08
C SER A 509 -12.08 14.32 -14.18
N HIS A 510 -12.92 13.37 -14.58
CA HIS A 510 -14.34 13.52 -14.77
C HIS A 510 -15.08 12.42 -14.01
N VAL A 511 -15.97 12.79 -13.11
CA VAL A 511 -16.82 11.87 -12.35
C VAL A 511 -18.26 12.27 -12.59
N GLY A 512 -18.99 11.48 -13.36
CA GLY A 512 -20.40 11.72 -13.65
C GLY A 512 -21.24 11.76 -12.37
N ARG A 513 -22.36 12.50 -12.41
CA ARG A 513 -23.28 12.59 -11.26
C ARG A 513 -23.78 11.22 -10.81
N ASP A 514 -24.06 10.36 -11.75
CA ASP A 514 -24.66 9.05 -11.54
C ASP A 514 -23.61 7.92 -11.44
N PHE A 515 -22.34 8.28 -11.29
CA PHE A 515 -21.28 7.28 -11.15
C PHE A 515 -21.27 6.66 -9.77
N ARG A 516 -21.30 5.33 -9.70
CA ARG A 516 -21.19 4.59 -8.45
C ARG A 516 -20.32 3.35 -8.61
N ALA A 517 -19.30 3.23 -7.78
CA ALA A 517 -18.43 2.07 -7.74
C ALA A 517 -18.74 1.26 -6.46
N GLU A 518 -19.62 0.27 -6.57
CA GLU A 518 -20.10 -0.54 -5.43
C GLU A 518 -19.00 -1.37 -4.75
N MET A 519 -17.96 -1.73 -5.51
CA MET A 519 -16.76 -2.42 -5.02
C MET A 519 -15.54 -1.50 -4.94
N GLY A 520 -15.75 -0.17 -5.04
CA GLY A 520 -14.71 0.84 -5.01
C GLY A 520 -14.88 1.82 -3.84
N PHE A 521 -14.03 2.86 -3.83
CA PHE A 521 -14.12 3.94 -2.87
C PHE A 521 -14.13 5.30 -3.58
N ARG A 522 -15.35 5.77 -3.90
CA ARG A 522 -15.59 7.08 -4.51
C ARG A 522 -16.61 7.85 -3.68
N PRO A 523 -16.17 8.68 -2.73
CA PRO A 523 -17.07 9.37 -1.82
C PRO A 523 -17.74 10.61 -2.45
N SER A 524 -17.22 11.10 -3.61
CA SER A 524 -17.75 12.28 -4.30
C SER A 524 -17.97 12.03 -5.79
N VAL A 525 -19.02 12.68 -6.34
CA VAL A 525 -19.44 12.61 -7.74
C VAL A 525 -19.84 14.00 -8.25
N ASP A 526 -20.27 14.09 -9.52
CA ASP A 526 -20.63 15.33 -10.22
C ASP A 526 -19.47 16.34 -10.26
N ARG A 527 -18.29 15.87 -10.65
CA ARG A 527 -17.07 16.69 -10.66
C ARG A 527 -16.27 16.51 -11.93
N ARG A 528 -15.81 17.60 -12.49
CA ARG A 528 -14.72 17.66 -13.46
C ARG A 528 -13.63 18.57 -12.93
N ARG A 529 -12.42 18.04 -12.83
CA ARG A 529 -11.24 18.74 -12.32
C ARG A 529 -10.17 18.77 -13.39
N ALA A 530 -9.54 19.90 -13.55
CA ALA A 530 -8.32 20.06 -14.33
C ALA A 530 -7.25 20.67 -13.43
N GLU A 531 -6.03 20.17 -13.55
CA GLU A 531 -4.88 20.68 -12.81
C GLU A 531 -3.60 20.64 -13.64
N VAL A 532 -2.78 21.64 -13.46
CA VAL A 532 -1.43 21.72 -13.99
C VAL A 532 -0.48 22.08 -12.86
N GLY A 533 0.54 21.26 -12.68
CA GLY A 533 1.50 21.46 -11.61
C GLY A 533 2.84 20.81 -11.92
N GLY A 534 3.73 20.90 -10.96
CA GLY A 534 5.03 20.28 -11.09
C GLY A 534 5.93 20.61 -9.92
N ASN A 535 7.17 20.15 -9.98
CA ASN A 535 8.17 20.52 -8.99
C ASN A 535 9.47 21.00 -9.65
N ILE A 536 10.16 21.85 -8.91
CA ILE A 536 11.56 22.23 -9.17
C ILE A 536 12.35 21.74 -7.96
N ARG A 537 13.47 21.07 -8.20
CA ARG A 537 14.28 20.45 -7.14
C ARG A 537 15.76 20.58 -7.43
N ALA A 538 16.55 20.64 -6.37
CA ALA A 538 18.00 20.71 -6.43
C ALA A 538 18.65 19.82 -5.37
N PHE A 539 19.82 19.29 -5.72
CA PHE A 539 20.62 18.39 -4.88
C PHE A 539 22.04 18.97 -4.72
N PRO A 540 22.22 20.09 -4.03
CA PRO A 540 23.55 20.71 -3.88
C PRO A 540 24.53 19.84 -3.09
N ASN A 541 24.03 18.91 -2.26
CA ASN A 541 24.80 18.10 -1.34
C ASN A 541 25.82 18.91 -0.53
N GLY A 542 25.44 20.14 -0.18
CA GLY A 542 26.26 21.09 0.54
C GLY A 542 26.45 20.73 2.01
N LYS A 543 27.30 21.49 2.70
CA LYS A 543 27.56 21.31 4.14
C LYS A 543 26.28 21.40 4.98
N TRP A 544 25.40 22.35 4.67
CA TRP A 544 24.17 22.65 5.43
C TRP A 544 22.91 22.15 4.73
N ILE A 545 22.79 22.38 3.42
CA ILE A 545 21.61 22.01 2.62
C ILE A 545 21.96 20.81 1.75
N LYS A 546 21.25 19.73 1.92
CA LYS A 546 21.43 18.48 1.16
C LYS A 546 20.60 18.47 -0.11
N ASN A 547 19.32 18.73 -0.01
CA ASN A 547 18.42 18.89 -1.13
C ASN A 547 17.26 19.83 -0.75
N TYR A 548 16.61 20.39 -1.74
CA TYR A 548 15.41 21.18 -1.58
C TYR A 548 14.56 21.16 -2.85
N GLY A 549 13.31 21.54 -2.73
CA GLY A 549 12.44 21.72 -3.88
C GLY A 549 11.17 22.46 -3.54
N VAL A 550 10.45 22.81 -4.59
CA VAL A 550 9.12 23.44 -4.51
C VAL A 550 8.21 22.71 -5.48
N TYR A 551 7.10 22.19 -4.98
CA TYR A 551 5.95 21.75 -5.77
C TYR A 551 5.00 22.93 -5.95
N TYR A 552 4.37 23.02 -7.10
CA TYR A 552 3.34 24.01 -7.40
C TYR A 552 2.23 23.37 -8.21
N GLU A 553 1.01 23.83 -8.05
CA GLU A 553 -0.17 23.36 -8.77
C GLU A 553 -1.19 24.49 -8.90
N VAL A 554 -1.81 24.61 -10.06
CA VAL A 554 -3.01 25.41 -10.30
C VAL A 554 -4.13 24.45 -10.70
N PHE A 555 -5.30 24.64 -10.16
CA PHE A 555 -6.43 23.74 -10.39
C PHE A 555 -7.75 24.49 -10.51
N GLY A 556 -8.67 23.84 -11.21
CA GLY A 556 -10.07 24.25 -11.30
C GLY A 556 -10.97 23.04 -11.26
N GLU A 557 -12.09 23.17 -10.57
CA GLU A 557 -13.10 22.11 -10.42
C GLU A 557 -14.49 22.68 -10.65
N GLN A 558 -15.31 21.95 -11.39
CA GLN A 558 -16.72 22.29 -11.71
C GLN A 558 -17.58 21.04 -11.57
N THR A 559 -18.91 21.23 -11.39
CA THR A 559 -19.87 20.16 -11.61
C THR A 559 -19.94 19.79 -13.10
N MET A 560 -20.53 18.65 -13.42
CA MET A 560 -20.80 18.28 -14.81
C MET A 560 -21.74 19.28 -15.51
N GLY A 561 -22.60 19.95 -14.75
CA GLY A 561 -23.46 21.03 -15.22
C GLY A 561 -22.77 22.38 -15.43
N GLY A 562 -21.48 22.50 -15.16
CA GLY A 562 -20.69 23.72 -15.38
C GLY A 562 -20.63 24.70 -14.21
N LYS A 563 -21.26 24.40 -13.08
CA LYS A 563 -21.13 25.21 -11.85
C LYS A 563 -19.72 25.07 -11.30
N THR A 564 -19.01 26.16 -11.10
CA THR A 564 -17.68 26.16 -10.52
C THR A 564 -17.75 25.79 -9.04
N LYS A 565 -17.00 24.75 -8.64
CA LYS A 565 -16.89 24.27 -7.25
C LYS A 565 -15.69 24.86 -6.55
N GLN A 566 -14.53 24.86 -7.23
CA GLN A 566 -13.31 25.32 -6.62
C GLN A 566 -12.30 25.79 -7.68
N THR A 567 -11.58 26.87 -7.38
CA THR A 567 -10.41 27.31 -8.15
C THR A 567 -9.34 27.79 -7.20
N GLY A 568 -8.08 27.51 -7.52
CA GLY A 568 -7.00 27.92 -6.65
C GLY A 568 -5.64 27.50 -7.14
N TRP A 569 -4.66 27.72 -6.28
CA TRP A 569 -3.30 27.24 -6.46
C TRP A 569 -2.73 26.72 -5.15
N MET A 570 -1.71 25.88 -5.25
CA MET A 570 -0.96 25.35 -4.13
C MET A 570 0.53 25.44 -4.42
N ALA A 571 1.32 25.76 -3.40
CA ALA A 571 2.76 25.58 -3.42
C ALA A 571 3.20 24.88 -2.13
N ASP A 572 4.11 23.94 -2.24
CA ASP A 572 4.71 23.20 -1.13
C ASP A 572 6.22 23.13 -1.32
N SER A 573 6.97 23.67 -0.39
CA SER A 573 8.43 23.64 -0.39
C SER A 573 8.94 22.64 0.64
N TRP A 574 9.98 21.90 0.29
CA TRP A 574 10.69 21.02 1.22
C TRP A 574 12.18 21.29 1.19
N MET A 575 12.84 21.06 2.31
CA MET A 575 14.27 21.22 2.44
C MET A 575 14.81 20.17 3.41
N GLN A 576 15.83 19.46 3.00
CA GLN A 576 16.60 18.57 3.85
C GLN A 576 17.93 19.23 4.22
N LEU A 577 18.12 19.43 5.52
CA LEU A 577 19.35 20.01 6.09
C LEU A 577 20.25 18.91 6.65
N ALA A 578 21.51 19.24 6.87
CA ALA A 578 22.42 18.40 7.61
C ALA A 578 21.90 18.11 9.03
N GLY A 579 22.23 16.95 9.58
CA GLY A 579 21.76 16.52 10.89
C GLY A 579 20.32 16.01 10.90
N SER A 580 19.80 15.54 9.75
CA SER A 580 18.45 14.97 9.60
C SER A 580 17.33 15.91 10.01
N ILE A 581 17.45 17.18 9.70
CA ILE A 581 16.37 18.14 9.82
C ILE A 581 15.67 18.19 8.47
N ASN A 582 14.39 17.85 8.44
CA ASN A 582 13.53 18.01 7.28
C ASN A 582 12.51 19.09 7.59
N LEU A 583 12.42 20.06 6.70
CA LEU A 583 11.47 21.17 6.79
C LEU A 583 10.52 21.09 5.61
N SER A 584 9.23 21.38 5.84
CA SER A 584 8.30 21.70 4.77
C SER A 584 7.46 22.93 5.13
N LEU A 585 7.12 23.70 4.11
CA LEU A 585 6.23 24.85 4.20
C LEU A 585 5.36 24.88 2.95
N GLY A 586 4.06 24.81 3.15
CA GLY A 586 3.13 24.85 2.04
C GLY A 586 2.06 25.92 2.23
N HIS A 587 1.51 26.36 1.12
CA HIS A 587 0.42 27.31 1.06
C HIS A 587 -0.59 26.90 0.00
N TYR A 588 -1.86 26.91 0.37
CA TYR A 588 -2.99 26.62 -0.47
C TYR A 588 -3.89 27.86 -0.51
N TYR A 589 -4.18 28.37 -1.70
CA TYR A 589 -4.99 29.55 -1.87
C TYR A 589 -6.18 29.24 -2.79
N ARG A 590 -7.38 29.25 -2.22
CA ARG A 590 -8.60 29.10 -2.95
C ARG A 590 -9.13 30.47 -3.33
N PHE A 591 -9.16 30.76 -4.62
CA PHE A 591 -9.80 31.98 -5.11
C PHE A 591 -11.30 31.94 -4.85
N MET A 592 -11.87 30.75 -5.00
CA MET A 592 -13.29 30.50 -4.76
C MET A 592 -13.49 29.02 -4.38
N GLU A 593 -14.40 28.80 -3.44
CA GLU A 593 -14.96 27.46 -3.13
C GLU A 593 -16.47 27.60 -2.96
N GLU A 594 -17.22 26.77 -3.68
CA GLU A 594 -18.66 26.59 -3.47
C GLU A 594 -18.88 25.27 -2.73
N PHE A 595 -19.64 25.33 -1.65
CA PHE A 595 -19.97 24.17 -0.83
C PHE A 595 -21.40 24.29 -0.28
N LYS A 596 -22.24 23.26 -0.51
CA LYS A 596 -23.63 23.21 -0.11
C LYS A 596 -24.43 24.49 -0.47
N GLY A 597 -24.22 25.02 -1.67
CA GLY A 597 -24.92 26.20 -2.16
C GLY A 597 -24.35 27.55 -1.72
N SER A 598 -23.39 27.60 -0.81
CA SER A 598 -22.70 28.80 -0.35
C SER A 598 -21.37 28.98 -1.07
N THR A 599 -21.02 30.21 -1.46
CA THR A 599 -19.78 30.54 -2.15
C THR A 599 -18.87 31.37 -1.24
N PHE A 600 -17.63 30.94 -1.14
CA PHE A 600 -16.59 31.56 -0.33
C PHE A 600 -15.42 31.99 -1.22
N HIS A 601 -14.79 33.10 -0.91
CA HIS A 601 -13.71 33.67 -1.72
C HIS A 601 -12.47 33.94 -0.88
N TRP A 602 -11.30 33.91 -1.52
CA TRP A 602 -10.02 34.37 -0.98
C TRP A 602 -9.61 33.64 0.30
N MET A 603 -9.60 32.31 0.24
CA MET A 603 -9.36 31.45 1.40
C MET A 603 -7.91 30.96 1.44
N PRO A 604 -6.99 31.65 2.17
CA PRO A 604 -5.64 31.17 2.40
C PRO A 604 -5.58 30.05 3.44
N TYR A 605 -4.70 29.10 3.24
CA TYR A 605 -4.40 28.04 4.18
C TYR A 605 -2.92 27.69 4.11
N THR A 606 -2.23 27.69 5.23
CA THR A 606 -0.78 27.48 5.31
C THR A 606 -0.49 26.32 6.23
N TRP A 607 0.47 25.49 5.87
CA TRP A 607 0.99 24.43 6.75
C TRP A 607 2.51 24.46 6.78
N GLY A 608 3.05 23.97 7.89
CA GLY A 608 4.49 23.79 8.03
C GLY A 608 4.78 22.53 8.85
N SER A 609 5.88 21.89 8.56
CA SER A 609 6.36 20.78 9.38
C SER A 609 7.87 20.81 9.55
N VAL A 610 8.30 20.30 10.68
CA VAL A 610 9.69 20.01 10.98
C VAL A 610 9.81 18.60 11.54
N SER A 611 10.72 17.81 10.99
CA SER A 611 11.15 16.55 11.60
C SER A 611 12.65 16.63 11.87
N TYR A 612 13.05 16.13 13.02
CA TYR A 612 14.43 16.20 13.51
C TYR A 612 14.81 14.94 14.27
N ASN A 613 15.94 14.36 13.90
CA ASN A 613 16.51 13.19 14.57
C ASN A 613 17.79 13.62 15.32
N PRO A 614 17.71 14.17 16.55
CA PRO A 614 18.90 14.66 17.26
C PRO A 614 19.87 13.55 17.66
N ARG A 615 19.36 12.34 17.82
CA ARG A 615 20.09 11.13 18.19
C ARG A 615 19.50 9.92 17.47
N GLN A 616 20.26 8.84 17.37
CA GLN A 616 19.78 7.59 16.76
C GLN A 616 18.57 6.97 17.48
N TRP A 617 18.40 7.28 18.76
CA TRP A 617 17.29 6.78 19.59
C TRP A 617 16.12 7.77 19.75
N LEU A 618 16.20 8.97 19.15
CA LEU A 618 15.17 10.01 19.30
C LEU A 618 14.82 10.62 17.95
N MET A 619 13.54 10.54 17.60
CA MET A 619 12.94 11.24 16.46
C MET A 619 11.84 12.17 16.99
N LEU A 620 11.85 13.40 16.55
CA LEU A 620 10.85 14.43 16.87
C LEU A 620 10.21 14.92 15.58
N SER A 621 8.91 15.12 15.58
CA SER A 621 8.23 15.80 14.49
C SER A 621 7.14 16.73 15.03
N TYR A 622 7.01 17.86 14.37
CA TYR A 622 5.96 18.84 14.63
C TYR A 622 5.37 19.32 13.32
N ARG A 623 4.05 19.35 13.25
CA ARG A 623 3.30 19.92 12.14
C ARG A 623 2.29 20.91 12.68
N THR A 624 2.10 22.01 11.95
CA THR A 624 1.02 22.95 12.21
C THR A 624 0.43 23.42 10.91
N ASP A 625 -0.86 23.65 10.90
CA ASP A 625 -1.59 24.23 9.80
C ASP A 625 -2.61 25.25 10.32
N PHE A 626 -2.74 26.33 9.59
CA PHE A 626 -3.64 27.43 9.93
C PHE A 626 -4.14 28.14 8.69
N GLY A 627 -5.33 28.66 8.76
CA GLY A 627 -5.94 29.38 7.65
C GLY A 627 -7.45 29.37 7.69
N GLN A 628 -8.06 29.56 6.53
CA GLN A 628 -9.50 29.58 6.41
C GLN A 628 -10.02 28.20 5.99
N GLY A 629 -10.90 27.64 6.82
CA GLY A 629 -11.65 26.41 6.57
C GLY A 629 -13.15 26.66 6.50
N LEU A 630 -13.91 25.63 6.17
CA LEU A 630 -15.38 25.62 6.16
C LEU A 630 -15.90 24.65 7.20
N THR A 631 -17.05 24.97 7.82
CA THR A 631 -17.79 24.03 8.67
C THR A 631 -18.53 23.02 7.81
N ARG A 632 -17.86 21.89 7.45
CA ARG A 632 -18.38 20.92 6.48
C ARG A 632 -19.48 20.02 7.01
N ASN A 633 -19.50 19.76 8.32
CA ASN A 633 -20.50 18.91 8.97
C ASN A 633 -21.67 19.67 9.58
N ALA A 634 -21.64 21.02 9.56
CA ALA A 634 -22.74 21.81 10.06
C ALA A 634 -23.91 21.89 9.04
N ASP A 635 -25.13 22.08 9.54
CA ASP A 635 -26.31 22.35 8.71
C ASP A 635 -26.15 23.65 7.92
N PHE A 636 -25.52 24.65 8.55
CA PHE A 636 -25.16 25.92 7.90
C PHE A 636 -23.65 26.01 7.72
N VAL A 637 -23.23 26.10 6.47
CA VAL A 637 -21.80 26.25 6.13
C VAL A 637 -21.33 27.67 6.42
N ARG A 638 -20.25 27.79 7.17
CA ARG A 638 -19.62 29.07 7.51
C ARG A 638 -18.10 28.97 7.26
N ALA A 639 -17.49 30.10 6.93
CA ALA A 639 -16.05 30.20 6.94
C ALA A 639 -15.56 30.43 8.39
N GLY A 640 -14.51 29.73 8.75
CA GLY A 640 -13.88 29.85 10.07
C GLY A 640 -12.37 29.91 9.96
N ASP A 641 -11.74 30.42 11.02
CA ASP A 641 -10.29 30.36 11.21
C ASP A 641 -9.93 29.02 11.85
N GLU A 642 -9.27 28.19 11.06
CA GLU A 642 -8.86 26.84 11.43
C GLU A 642 -7.40 26.83 11.89
N ARG A 643 -7.10 26.09 12.96
CA ARG A 643 -5.75 25.83 13.45
C ARG A 643 -5.66 24.38 13.88
N ASN A 644 -4.85 23.62 13.17
CA ASN A 644 -4.58 22.23 13.50
C ASN A 644 -3.09 22.07 13.74
N GLY A 645 -2.72 20.98 14.40
CA GLY A 645 -1.32 20.66 14.57
C GLY A 645 -1.12 19.30 15.22
N GLY A 646 0.10 18.81 15.11
CA GLY A 646 0.50 17.55 15.67
C GLY A 646 1.95 17.57 16.11
N PHE A 647 2.20 16.96 17.27
CA PHE A 647 3.53 16.67 17.79
C PHE A 647 3.68 15.16 17.88
N SER A 648 4.82 14.64 17.44
CA SER A 648 5.18 13.23 17.63
C SER A 648 6.62 13.13 18.12
N ALA A 649 6.81 12.24 19.11
CA ALA A 649 8.13 11.89 19.61
C ALA A 649 8.27 10.37 19.66
N GLN A 650 9.32 9.84 19.05
CA GLN A 650 9.65 8.43 19.09
C GLN A 650 10.96 8.24 19.82
N PHE A 651 10.96 7.36 20.82
CA PHE A 651 12.10 6.98 21.62
C PHE A 651 12.39 5.49 21.44
N GLN A 652 13.68 5.14 21.30
CA GLN A 652 14.15 3.76 21.24
C GLN A 652 15.09 3.48 22.42
N LEU A 653 14.68 2.57 23.30
CA LEU A 653 15.43 2.23 24.49
C LEU A 653 16.06 0.85 24.39
N ALA A 654 17.37 0.78 24.62
CA ALA A 654 18.15 -0.47 24.67
C ALA A 654 17.97 -1.40 23.45
N GLY A 655 17.58 -0.85 22.28
CA GLY A 655 17.33 -1.62 21.07
C GLY A 655 16.15 -2.62 21.15
N LYS A 656 15.30 -2.53 22.15
CA LYS A 656 14.16 -3.47 22.36
C LYS A 656 12.83 -2.81 22.60
N ILE A 657 12.79 -1.59 23.10
CA ILE A 657 11.55 -0.89 23.45
C ILE A 657 11.47 0.39 22.64
N ARG A 658 10.36 0.54 21.90
CA ARG A 658 10.03 1.75 21.14
C ARG A 658 8.79 2.38 21.74
N TRP A 659 8.89 3.64 22.12
CA TRP A 659 7.79 4.48 22.57
C TRP A 659 7.48 5.47 21.46
N THR A 660 6.22 5.58 21.10
CA THR A 660 5.75 6.60 20.16
C THR A 660 4.65 7.39 20.83
N LEU A 661 4.92 8.64 21.13
CA LEU A 661 3.96 9.61 21.66
C LEU A 661 3.49 10.48 20.49
N GLY A 662 2.18 10.62 20.33
CA GLY A 662 1.55 11.52 19.36
C GLY A 662 0.48 12.36 20.03
N ILE A 663 0.44 13.66 19.73
CA ILE A 663 -0.64 14.56 20.18
C ILE A 663 -1.06 15.36 18.95
N ASN A 664 -2.32 15.21 18.53
CA ASN A 664 -2.91 15.97 17.45
C ASN A 664 -4.03 16.83 18.01
N HIS A 665 -4.06 18.10 17.64
CA HIS A 665 -5.11 19.03 18.05
C HIS A 665 -5.77 19.66 16.81
N ALA A 666 -7.05 20.01 16.95
CA ALA A 666 -7.80 20.74 15.95
C ALA A 666 -8.71 21.76 16.61
N GLN A 667 -8.80 22.95 16.02
CA GLN A 667 -9.63 24.04 16.49
C GLN A 667 -10.16 24.83 15.30
N MET A 668 -11.41 25.28 15.39
CA MET A 668 -12.00 26.22 14.46
C MET A 668 -12.79 27.31 15.21
N ARG A 669 -12.67 28.56 14.77
CA ARG A 669 -13.37 29.73 15.27
C ARG A 669 -14.13 30.44 14.17
N GLU A 670 -15.25 31.06 14.51
CA GLU A 670 -16.04 31.87 13.57
C GLU A 670 -15.29 33.13 13.14
N ARG A 671 -15.57 33.58 11.90
CA ARG A 671 -15.02 34.80 11.31
C ARG A 671 -16.03 35.94 11.21
N ASP A 672 -17.10 35.89 11.96
CA ASP A 672 -18.17 36.89 12.02
C ASP A 672 -17.83 38.10 12.90
N GLY A 673 -16.58 38.20 13.38
CA GLY A 673 -16.12 39.22 14.33
C GLY A 673 -16.30 38.80 15.81
N SER A 674 -17.08 37.77 16.11
CA SER A 674 -17.24 37.25 17.45
C SER A 674 -16.03 36.43 17.91
N GLY A 675 -15.37 35.73 16.95
CA GLY A 675 -14.32 34.78 17.25
C GLY A 675 -14.80 33.57 18.06
N SER A 676 -16.11 33.29 18.05
CA SER A 676 -16.75 32.20 18.78
C SER A 676 -16.13 30.86 18.42
N LEU A 677 -16.02 29.97 19.40
CA LEU A 677 -15.46 28.66 19.21
C LEU A 677 -16.49 27.73 18.55
N ILE A 678 -16.15 27.19 17.36
CA ILE A 678 -16.97 26.18 16.66
C ILE A 678 -16.64 24.79 17.20
N TYR A 679 -15.36 24.42 17.21
CA TYR A 679 -14.87 23.20 17.87
C TYR A 679 -13.43 23.38 18.33
N ARG A 680 -13.05 22.61 19.33
CA ARG A 680 -11.67 22.47 19.79
C ARG A 680 -11.54 21.12 20.47
N GLY A 681 -10.46 20.43 20.23
CA GLY A 681 -10.13 19.19 20.90
C GLY A 681 -8.77 18.66 20.46
N TYR A 682 -8.37 17.57 21.10
CA TYR A 682 -7.11 16.88 20.79
C TYR A 682 -7.26 15.38 20.94
N VAL A 683 -6.36 14.65 20.27
CA VAL A 683 -6.18 13.21 20.47
C VAL A 683 -4.73 12.99 20.90
N ALA A 684 -4.54 12.42 22.08
CA ALA A 684 -3.24 12.03 22.60
C ALA A 684 -3.12 10.50 22.53
N ARG A 685 -2.02 10.00 21.96
CA ARG A 685 -1.79 8.56 21.77
C ARG A 685 -0.37 8.20 22.17
N LEU A 686 -0.24 7.20 23.03
CA LEU A 686 1.03 6.56 23.39
C LEU A 686 0.98 5.11 22.89
N VAL A 687 2.00 4.72 22.14
CA VAL A 687 2.19 3.34 21.70
C VAL A 687 3.55 2.86 22.22
N VAL A 688 3.53 1.78 22.98
CA VAL A 688 4.75 1.13 23.50
C VAL A 688 4.87 -0.23 22.81
N HIS A 689 5.95 -0.43 22.07
CA HIS A 689 6.32 -1.72 21.50
C HIS A 689 7.52 -2.29 22.25
N TRP A 690 7.44 -3.53 22.64
CA TRP A 690 8.54 -4.29 23.24
C TRP A 690 8.85 -5.52 22.40
N GLY A 691 9.98 -5.52 21.71
CA GLY A 691 10.54 -6.66 21.01
C GLY A 691 11.31 -7.54 21.99
N ILE A 692 10.68 -8.57 22.53
CA ILE A 692 11.29 -9.49 23.51
C ILE A 692 12.30 -10.38 22.80
N SER A 693 11.93 -10.92 21.64
CA SER A 693 12.77 -11.71 20.72
C SER A 693 12.27 -11.56 19.28
N LYS A 694 12.87 -12.25 18.30
CA LYS A 694 12.40 -12.30 16.92
C LYS A 694 10.94 -12.81 16.80
N ALA A 695 10.51 -13.69 17.70
CA ALA A 695 9.18 -14.30 17.66
C ALA A 695 8.20 -13.72 18.69
N TRP A 696 8.68 -13.14 19.78
CA TRP A 696 7.86 -12.62 20.86
C TRP A 696 7.87 -11.09 20.89
N SER A 697 6.68 -10.51 20.88
CA SER A 697 6.49 -9.07 21.02
C SER A 697 5.30 -8.74 21.90
N SER A 698 5.32 -7.53 22.48
CA SER A 698 4.22 -6.95 23.19
C SER A 698 3.98 -5.52 22.71
N ARG A 699 2.72 -5.12 22.66
CA ARG A 699 2.30 -3.76 22.31
C ARG A 699 1.24 -3.28 23.28
N VAL A 700 1.36 -2.04 23.71
CA VAL A 700 0.30 -1.36 24.48
C VAL A 700 0.00 -0.04 23.77
N VAL A 701 -1.25 0.18 23.45
CA VAL A 701 -1.77 1.45 22.95
C VAL A 701 -2.60 2.09 24.05
N VAL A 702 -2.31 3.33 24.39
CA VAL A 702 -3.12 4.16 25.28
C VAL A 702 -3.47 5.43 24.51
N GLN A 703 -4.74 5.72 24.37
CA GLN A 703 -5.22 6.89 23.66
C GLN A 703 -6.31 7.60 24.43
N TYR A 704 -6.26 8.92 24.44
CA TYR A 704 -7.32 9.78 24.91
C TYR A 704 -7.86 10.61 23.76
N ASP A 705 -9.16 10.60 23.57
CA ASP A 705 -9.87 11.39 22.56
C ASP A 705 -10.72 12.45 23.30
N ASP A 706 -10.31 13.71 23.18
CA ASP A 706 -10.99 14.84 23.78
C ASP A 706 -12.33 15.17 23.08
N PHE A 707 -12.46 14.87 21.79
CA PHE A 707 -13.72 15.04 21.06
C PHE A 707 -14.79 14.03 21.51
N GLY A 708 -14.38 12.77 21.69
CA GLY A 708 -15.24 11.68 22.17
C GLY A 708 -15.26 11.53 23.71
N GLN A 709 -14.47 12.34 24.44
CA GLN A 709 -14.34 12.30 25.90
C GLN A 709 -14.03 10.89 26.45
N GLY A 710 -13.11 10.16 25.79
CA GLY A 710 -12.91 8.76 26.10
C GLY A 710 -11.47 8.25 26.04
N TRP A 711 -11.19 7.26 26.89
CA TRP A 711 -9.94 6.51 26.90
C TRP A 711 -10.06 5.21 26.13
N THR A 712 -9.03 4.90 25.35
CA THR A 712 -8.86 3.61 24.70
C THR A 712 -7.55 2.99 25.18
N VAL A 713 -7.59 1.75 25.70
CA VAL A 713 -6.41 1.01 26.13
C VAL A 713 -6.42 -0.37 25.45
N GLN A 714 -5.35 -0.69 24.73
CA GLN A 714 -5.25 -1.92 23.93
C GLN A 714 -3.90 -2.61 24.18
N PRO A 715 -3.78 -3.47 25.21
CA PRO A 715 -2.63 -4.35 25.39
C PRO A 715 -2.72 -5.55 24.45
N LEU A 716 -1.58 -5.97 23.91
CA LEU A 716 -1.43 -7.15 23.04
C LEU A 716 -0.11 -7.84 23.34
N VAL A 717 -0.13 -9.16 23.46
CA VAL A 717 1.06 -10.02 23.46
C VAL A 717 0.95 -10.98 22.31
N GLN A 718 2.03 -11.11 21.54
CA GLN A 718 2.05 -11.86 20.31
C GLN A 718 3.26 -12.79 20.25
N TYR A 719 3.03 -14.01 19.78
CA TYR A 719 4.05 -14.98 19.37
C TYR A 719 3.89 -15.26 17.88
N GLN A 720 4.89 -14.89 17.09
CA GLN A 720 4.88 -15.03 15.63
C GLN A 720 6.24 -15.60 15.16
N PRO A 721 6.39 -16.93 15.16
CA PRO A 721 7.65 -17.58 14.72
C PRO A 721 7.80 -17.57 13.18
N SER A 722 6.71 -17.35 12.42
CA SER A 722 6.72 -17.19 10.96
C SER A 722 5.62 -16.22 10.54
N PRO A 723 5.64 -15.68 9.31
CA PRO A 723 4.62 -14.73 8.84
C PRO A 723 3.18 -15.23 9.00
N PHE A 724 2.97 -16.54 8.85
CA PHE A 724 1.63 -17.15 8.81
C PHE A 724 1.25 -17.95 10.05
N THR A 725 2.19 -18.16 11.00
CA THR A 725 1.91 -18.79 12.29
C THR A 725 1.89 -17.74 13.38
N LEU A 726 0.72 -17.56 13.99
CA LEU A 726 0.45 -16.43 14.87
C LEU A 726 -0.40 -16.87 16.05
N ILE A 727 0.06 -16.57 17.26
CA ILE A 727 -0.70 -16.70 18.49
C ILE A 727 -0.67 -15.34 19.18
N TYR A 728 -1.82 -14.80 19.52
CA TYR A 728 -1.88 -13.57 20.29
C TYR A 728 -3.04 -13.56 21.29
N THR A 729 -2.86 -12.78 22.34
CA THR A 729 -3.91 -12.44 23.29
C THR A 729 -3.85 -10.95 23.59
N GLY A 730 -5.01 -10.36 23.77
CA GLY A 730 -5.12 -8.93 24.01
C GLY A 730 -6.46 -8.53 24.57
N ALA A 731 -6.58 -7.24 24.84
CA ALA A 731 -7.83 -6.61 25.22
C ALA A 731 -8.02 -5.29 24.45
N SER A 732 -9.26 -4.90 24.27
CA SER A 732 -9.64 -3.57 23.79
C SER A 732 -10.62 -2.98 24.80
N LEU A 733 -10.20 -1.92 25.48
CA LEU A 733 -10.97 -1.20 26.48
C LEU A 733 -11.24 0.18 25.88
N THR A 734 -12.47 0.40 25.42
CA THR A 734 -12.92 1.67 24.88
C THR A 734 -14.07 2.22 25.75
N PRO A 735 -14.49 3.47 25.60
CA PRO A 735 -15.68 3.97 26.29
C PRO A 735 -16.97 3.21 25.95
N TRP A 736 -17.00 2.60 24.76
CA TRP A 736 -18.21 2.01 24.16
C TRP A 736 -18.22 0.49 24.17
N ASP A 737 -17.03 -0.13 24.32
CA ASP A 737 -16.86 -1.58 24.21
C ASP A 737 -15.64 -2.04 25.00
N ARG A 738 -15.80 -3.19 25.71
CA ARG A 738 -14.71 -3.86 26.43
C ARG A 738 -14.63 -5.29 25.93
N SER A 739 -13.47 -5.65 25.37
CA SER A 739 -13.26 -7.00 24.87
C SER A 739 -11.93 -7.56 25.32
N VAL A 740 -11.91 -8.87 25.55
CA VAL A 740 -10.71 -9.67 25.74
C VAL A 740 -10.75 -10.78 24.71
N PHE A 741 -9.66 -11.02 24.02
CA PHE A 741 -9.59 -11.97 22.92
C PHE A 741 -8.28 -12.73 22.90
N ALA A 742 -8.34 -13.94 22.36
CA ALA A 742 -7.18 -14.74 22.01
C ALA A 742 -7.38 -15.37 20.62
N LYS A 743 -6.34 -15.40 19.82
CA LYS A 743 -6.34 -16.01 18.48
C LYS A 743 -5.16 -16.95 18.34
N VAL A 744 -5.43 -18.07 17.71
CA VAL A 744 -4.42 -19.02 17.23
C VAL A 744 -4.63 -19.22 15.75
N GLN A 745 -3.58 -19.03 14.98
CA GLN A 745 -3.50 -19.34 13.55
C GLN A 745 -2.23 -20.14 13.30
N TYR A 746 -2.35 -21.23 12.57
CA TYR A 746 -1.23 -22.09 12.28
C TYR A 746 -1.14 -22.44 10.80
N GLN A 747 0.07 -22.43 10.24
CA GLN A 747 0.32 -22.78 8.86
C GLN A 747 0.73 -24.25 8.74
N PHE A 748 -0.01 -25.00 7.95
CA PHE A 748 0.36 -26.33 7.50
C PHE A 748 0.83 -26.27 6.04
N GLU A 749 2.03 -26.80 5.77
CA GLU A 749 2.58 -26.99 4.42
C GLU A 749 2.59 -28.45 4.05
N ALA A 750 1.84 -28.83 3.00
CA ALA A 750 1.69 -30.22 2.60
C ALA A 750 2.93 -30.83 1.91
N PHE A 751 3.86 -30.01 1.42
CA PHE A 751 5.03 -30.45 0.64
C PHE A 751 6.38 -29.98 1.21
N LYS A 752 6.54 -29.96 2.53
CA LYS A 752 7.87 -29.78 3.11
C LYS A 752 8.76 -30.95 2.73
N SER A 753 9.83 -30.70 2.01
CA SER A 753 10.89 -31.67 1.82
C SER A 753 11.40 -32.11 3.21
N ARG A 754 11.27 -33.38 3.53
CA ARG A 754 11.59 -34.02 4.83
C ARG A 754 13.08 -33.99 5.23
N LYS A 755 13.92 -33.12 4.65
CA LYS A 755 15.39 -33.10 4.85
C LYS A 755 15.95 -31.83 5.51
N SER A 756 15.17 -31.04 6.26
CA SER A 756 15.71 -29.86 6.95
C SER A 756 15.71 -29.95 8.47
N GLN A 757 15.67 -31.17 9.06
CA GLN A 757 15.91 -31.37 10.48
C GLN A 757 17.02 -32.43 10.62
N LYS A 758 18.27 -32.01 10.59
CA LYS A 758 19.40 -32.58 11.32
C LYS A 758 20.50 -31.53 11.38
#